data_eeea85d286af70ff35fb282a88f34ed9
#
_entry.id   eeea85d286af70ff35fb282a88f34ed9
#
_cell.length_a   1.000
_cell.length_b   1.000
_cell.length_c   1.000
_cell.angle_alpha   90.00
_cell.angle_beta   90.00
_cell.angle_gamma   90.00
#
_symmetry.space_group_name_H-M   'P 1'
#
loop_
_entity.id
_entity.type
_entity.pdbx_description
1 polymer ?
#
loop_
_entity_poly.entity_id
_entity_poly.type
_entity_poly.pdbx_seq_one_letter_code
_entity_poly.pdbx_strand_id
1 'polypeptide(L)'
;MGIKSKLGCLLAALALGYSAQAKAAFAIKVQKDTTQTTKTDTTKVQKPNGKDAKAEPKKKETDYDKLMKDSGTVMNGLFTVRHIKDKWYFEVHDSLLGRYFMAVTRFAGVPQGFGKFSGEMVNEDAIYFEKRDAKTMLLRTFVRTQEANEADRIYQSLKQSTADPIVAAFPIIAGNTQKGMNLFEVTGFFARDNNIVGINRTLFEKTKIGAQMADRTFIDTIKTYPINVEVLTTRTYGASPSAIRASGTGAITLALNTSIVALPKVPMQKRVWDSRVGYFAYPYTIFSDKQHKSQREQFISRFRLVPKDVKRYQRGELVEPVKPIVFYIDPATPPKWVPYLIKGINDWNVAFEAAGFKNAIQGKEWPQNDPTMSLDDARFNVIRYLPSEVENAYGPHVKDPRSGEIIESHICWFHNVMNLLTKWYMTQCGSLDKRARTMDFDDRLMGELIRFVSSHEVGHTLGLRHNMGASYATPVEKLRDKAWVEKHGHTASIMDYARFNYVAQPEDNIGERGLFPRVNDYDKWAIKWGYQYRPEFKDEMVEKEKLMSETTAVLAKNPRLWFGGEGRNEDPRTQMEDLGDDNVKASDYGVKNLQRLVANLPQWTRQPNDQYDDLREMYNSARQQFARYFGHVAKNIGGRYINNMPGKEPYELVPAERQKAALDYFGRQVFDAPLWLYPAEITSKTGVDAATEIAKMQASALNATLSLGLLNAIYNNSQASPTAYRLENYLDDLFAKVWTPLDATQELKNSSRRALQRKYVERLNAMLNPEDKDKAAPNAPAYNTDAMLFVAQHLDKLDSYLQAQAQAATGINALHYADLSRQVKQIKTLHERGRNAR
;
A
#
# COMPACT_ATOMS: atom_id res chain seq x y z
N MET A 1 1.60 40.24 -1.67
CA MET A 1 1.53 39.31 -2.81
C MET A 1 1.65 37.91 -2.21
N GLY A 2 0.54 37.19 -2.14
CA GLY A 2 0.46 35.98 -1.37
C GLY A 2 0.73 34.75 -2.23
N ILE A 3 1.65 33.92 -1.77
CA ILE A 3 1.82 32.56 -2.27
C ILE A 3 1.24 31.64 -1.21
N LYS A 4 0.07 31.06 -1.50
CA LYS A 4 -0.55 30.00 -0.69
C LYS A 4 0.14 28.68 -1.03
N SER A 5 1.03 28.22 -0.18
CA SER A 5 1.52 26.84 -0.23
C SER A 5 0.47 25.90 0.39
N LYS A 6 -0.20 25.12 -0.43
CA LYS A 6 -0.95 23.94 0.02
C LYS A 6 0.02 22.76 0.07
N LEU A 7 0.56 22.49 1.22
CA LEU A 7 1.22 21.21 1.49
C LEU A 7 0.13 20.23 1.94
N GLY A 8 -0.40 19.46 0.99
CA GLY A 8 -1.28 18.33 1.27
C GLY A 8 -0.46 17.08 1.48
N CYS A 9 -0.54 16.45 2.65
CA CYS A 9 0.00 15.12 2.89
C CYS A 9 -0.59 14.11 1.90
N LEU A 10 0.22 13.63 0.96
CA LEU A 10 -0.15 12.54 0.06
C LEU A 10 0.27 11.22 0.70
N LEU A 11 -0.62 10.61 1.48
CA LEU A 11 -0.56 9.18 1.77
C LEU A 11 -1.03 8.44 0.52
N ALA A 12 -0.11 7.86 -0.23
CA ALA A 12 -0.43 6.99 -1.35
C ALA A 12 -1.05 5.68 -0.84
N ALA A 13 -2.38 5.62 -0.86
CA ALA A 13 -3.12 4.38 -0.64
C ALA A 13 -3.60 3.87 -2.00
N LEU A 14 -3.04 2.80 -2.49
CA LEU A 14 -3.61 1.99 -3.55
C LEU A 14 -4.87 1.31 -3.01
N ALA A 15 -6.04 1.90 -3.27
CA ALA A 15 -7.33 1.27 -3.05
C ALA A 15 -7.90 0.84 -4.41
N LEU A 16 -7.97 -0.45 -4.64
CA LEU A 16 -8.84 -1.05 -5.65
C LEU A 16 -10.28 -0.94 -5.13
N GLY A 17 -11.03 0.03 -5.66
CA GLY A 17 -12.45 0.15 -5.42
C GLY A 17 -13.22 -0.47 -6.59
N TYR A 18 -13.94 -1.54 -6.34
CA TYR A 18 -15.00 -2.03 -7.22
C TYR A 18 -16.31 -1.32 -6.84
N SER A 19 -16.95 -0.67 -7.81
CA SER A 19 -18.38 -0.37 -7.73
C SER A 19 -19.06 -0.52 -9.08
N ALA A 20 -19.99 -1.44 -9.09
CA ALA A 20 -21.31 -1.52 -9.74
C ALA A 20 -21.57 -0.82 -11.09
N GLN A 21 -21.83 -1.66 -12.07
CA GLN A 21 -22.92 -1.67 -13.06
C GLN A 21 -23.52 -0.34 -13.54
N ALA A 22 -23.38 -0.10 -14.86
CA ALA A 22 -24.39 0.58 -15.65
C ALA A 22 -24.70 -0.26 -16.89
N LYS A 23 -25.98 -0.63 -17.03
CA LYS A 23 -26.56 -1.30 -18.20
C LYS A 23 -26.65 -0.30 -19.36
N ALA A 24 -26.12 -0.66 -20.52
CA ALA A 24 -26.52 -0.06 -21.79
C ALA A 24 -26.81 -1.19 -22.77
N ALA A 25 -28.05 -1.29 -23.17
CA ALA A 25 -28.51 -2.16 -24.22
C ALA A 25 -28.17 -1.56 -25.59
N PHE A 26 -27.48 -2.30 -26.44
CA PHE A 26 -27.36 -1.98 -27.85
C PHE A 26 -28.09 -3.05 -28.69
N ALA A 27 -29.11 -2.60 -29.45
CA ALA A 27 -29.83 -3.39 -30.40
C ALA A 27 -29.00 -3.53 -31.68
N ILE A 28 -28.72 -4.79 -32.07
CA ILE A 28 -28.11 -5.09 -33.36
C ILE A 28 -29.20 -5.37 -34.38
N LYS A 29 -29.22 -4.54 -35.44
CA LYS A 29 -30.04 -4.70 -36.60
C LYS A 29 -29.36 -5.70 -37.54
N VAL A 30 -30.02 -6.84 -37.78
CA VAL A 30 -29.58 -7.84 -38.77
C VAL A 30 -30.05 -7.41 -40.14
N GLN A 31 -29.12 -7.27 -41.07
CA GLN A 31 -29.43 -7.19 -42.49
C GLN A 31 -28.99 -8.49 -43.16
N LYS A 32 -30.00 -9.17 -43.74
CA LYS A 32 -29.82 -10.32 -44.64
C LYS A 32 -29.39 -9.79 -46.00
N ASP A 33 -28.42 -10.40 -46.61
CA ASP A 33 -28.36 -10.41 -48.05
C ASP A 33 -27.84 -11.75 -48.60
N THR A 34 -28.44 -12.07 -49.70
CA THR A 34 -28.70 -13.28 -50.42
C THR A 34 -27.49 -13.91 -51.11
N THR A 35 -27.52 -15.23 -51.14
CA THR A 35 -26.80 -16.19 -52.01
C THR A 35 -26.86 -15.90 -53.50
N GLN A 36 -25.72 -16.06 -54.20
CA GLN A 36 -25.71 -16.52 -55.59
C GLN A 36 -24.60 -17.57 -55.81
N THR A 37 -25.07 -18.74 -56.20
CA THR A 37 -24.34 -19.88 -56.77
C THR A 37 -23.97 -19.60 -58.20
N THR A 38 -22.75 -19.94 -58.66
CA THR A 38 -22.52 -20.27 -60.10
C THR A 38 -21.52 -21.42 -60.24
N LYS A 39 -21.87 -22.21 -61.14
CA LYS A 39 -21.55 -23.59 -61.54
C LYS A 39 -20.11 -23.82 -62.03
N THR A 40 -19.65 -25.03 -61.70
CA THR A 40 -18.58 -25.78 -62.33
C THR A 40 -18.64 -25.77 -63.84
N ASP A 41 -17.44 -25.72 -64.48
CA ASP A 41 -17.30 -26.38 -65.77
C ASP A 41 -15.90 -27.07 -65.83
N THR A 42 -15.98 -28.34 -66.26
CA THR A 42 -14.88 -29.26 -66.50
C THR A 42 -14.52 -29.25 -67.96
N THR A 43 -13.21 -29.20 -68.34
CA THR A 43 -12.75 -29.84 -69.60
C THR A 43 -11.24 -30.18 -69.60
N LYS A 44 -11.02 -31.47 -69.73
CA LYS A 44 -10.07 -32.26 -70.51
C LYS A 44 -8.59 -31.98 -70.63
N VAL A 45 -7.94 -33.07 -70.33
CA VAL A 45 -6.54 -33.45 -70.47
C VAL A 45 -6.11 -33.46 -71.96
N GLN A 46 -4.89 -32.97 -72.20
CA GLN A 46 -4.03 -33.51 -73.28
C GLN A 46 -2.57 -33.41 -72.90
N LYS A 47 -1.82 -34.54 -72.89
CA LYS A 47 -0.38 -34.59 -72.99
C LYS A 47 0.03 -34.56 -74.47
N PRO A 48 1.22 -34.01 -74.81
CA PRO A 48 2.34 -34.89 -75.15
C PRO A 48 3.75 -34.41 -74.77
N ASN A 49 4.58 -35.40 -74.72
CA ASN A 49 6.03 -35.50 -74.55
C ASN A 49 6.89 -34.37 -75.12
N GLY A 50 7.93 -34.00 -74.36
CA GLY A 50 9.09 -33.31 -74.82
C GLY A 50 10.12 -33.30 -73.72
N LYS A 51 11.23 -34.04 -73.88
CA LYS A 51 12.43 -34.01 -72.97
C LYS A 51 13.11 -32.67 -73.10
N ASP A 52 13.30 -31.97 -72.00
CA ASP A 52 14.36 -31.00 -71.84
C ASP A 52 14.84 -30.86 -70.40
N ALA A 53 16.05 -30.56 -70.21
CA ALA A 53 16.86 -30.61 -68.99
C ALA A 53 16.25 -29.85 -67.82
N LYS A 54 16.14 -30.51 -66.63
CA LYS A 54 15.86 -29.88 -65.35
C LYS A 54 16.94 -28.87 -65.00
N ALA A 55 16.68 -27.57 -65.21
CA ALA A 55 17.24 -26.53 -64.45
C ALA A 55 16.58 -26.58 -63.06
N GLU A 56 17.34 -26.73 -61.98
CA GLU A 56 16.83 -26.60 -60.61
C GLU A 56 16.07 -25.27 -60.49
N PRO A 57 14.84 -25.26 -59.94
CA PRO A 57 14.14 -24.01 -59.76
C PRO A 57 14.93 -23.16 -58.77
N LYS A 58 15.48 -22.02 -59.23
CA LYS A 58 16.02 -20.98 -58.33
C LYS A 58 15.00 -20.74 -57.22
N LYS A 59 15.40 -21.10 -56.00
CA LYS A 59 14.56 -20.88 -54.80
C LYS A 59 14.17 -19.39 -54.78
N LYS A 60 12.89 -19.08 -54.93
CA LYS A 60 12.43 -17.70 -54.88
C LYS A 60 12.83 -17.11 -53.56
N GLU A 61 13.56 -16.02 -53.57
CA GLU A 61 14.00 -15.31 -52.39
C GLU A 61 12.79 -14.91 -51.53
N THR A 62 12.78 -15.32 -50.27
CA THR A 62 11.67 -15.04 -49.33
C THR A 62 11.78 -13.60 -48.79
N ASP A 63 10.70 -13.09 -48.20
CA ASP A 63 10.74 -11.77 -47.57
C ASP A 63 11.65 -11.75 -46.34
N TYR A 64 11.83 -12.87 -45.67
CA TYR A 64 12.86 -13.07 -44.66
C TYR A 64 14.26 -12.91 -45.20
N ASP A 65 14.55 -13.58 -46.34
CA ASP A 65 15.89 -13.52 -46.95
C ASP A 65 16.23 -12.09 -47.43
N LYS A 66 15.23 -11.35 -47.93
CA LYS A 66 15.40 -9.94 -48.28
C LYS A 66 15.71 -9.06 -47.07
N LEU A 67 14.97 -9.23 -45.98
CA LEU A 67 15.17 -8.47 -44.75
C LEU A 67 16.55 -8.76 -44.13
N MET A 68 17.02 -10.02 -44.20
CA MET A 68 18.31 -10.42 -43.62
C MET A 68 19.53 -9.96 -44.42
N LYS A 69 19.34 -9.36 -45.59
CA LYS A 69 20.43 -8.67 -46.32
C LYS A 69 20.78 -7.30 -45.72
N ASP A 70 19.83 -6.69 -45.04
CA ASP A 70 20.07 -5.43 -44.37
C ASP A 70 20.93 -5.65 -43.09
N SER A 71 21.88 -4.78 -42.89
CA SER A 71 22.69 -4.80 -41.66
C SER A 71 21.85 -4.43 -40.45
N GLY A 72 22.05 -5.15 -39.35
CA GLY A 72 21.30 -4.90 -38.12
C GLY A 72 21.96 -5.58 -36.91
N THR A 73 21.50 -5.24 -35.71
CA THR A 73 21.94 -5.91 -34.49
C THR A 73 21.00 -7.09 -34.17
N VAL A 74 21.58 -8.16 -33.63
CA VAL A 74 20.85 -9.36 -33.22
C VAL A 74 21.22 -9.69 -31.78
N MET A 75 20.21 -9.88 -30.92
CA MET A 75 20.37 -10.29 -29.54
C MET A 75 19.56 -11.55 -29.27
N ASN A 76 20.19 -12.55 -28.66
CA ASN A 76 19.57 -13.84 -28.35
C ASN A 76 19.28 -13.95 -26.86
N GLY A 77 18.06 -14.36 -26.51
CA GLY A 77 17.59 -14.56 -25.15
C GLY A 77 16.26 -15.28 -25.15
N LEU A 78 15.30 -14.81 -24.34
CA LEU A 78 13.92 -15.34 -24.32
C LEU A 78 13.31 -15.34 -25.73
N PHE A 79 13.42 -14.21 -26.45
CA PHE A 79 13.18 -14.06 -27.87
C PHE A 79 14.50 -13.67 -28.55
N THR A 80 14.65 -13.97 -29.83
CA THR A 80 15.68 -13.30 -30.65
C THR A 80 15.11 -11.93 -31.03
N VAL A 81 15.80 -10.89 -30.61
CA VAL A 81 15.47 -9.49 -30.91
C VAL A 81 16.36 -8.99 -32.03
N ARG A 82 15.77 -8.42 -33.08
CA ARG A 82 16.51 -7.83 -34.20
C ARG A 82 16.17 -6.34 -34.32
N HIS A 83 17.21 -5.53 -34.50
CA HIS A 83 17.05 -4.12 -34.84
C HIS A 83 17.65 -3.91 -36.22
N ILE A 84 16.81 -3.71 -37.24
CA ILE A 84 17.19 -3.56 -38.63
C ILE A 84 16.68 -2.20 -39.12
N LYS A 85 17.57 -1.30 -39.48
CA LYS A 85 17.32 0.11 -39.78
C LYS A 85 16.67 0.79 -38.56
N ASP A 86 15.48 1.31 -38.71
CA ASP A 86 14.66 1.96 -37.68
C ASP A 86 13.57 1.07 -37.05
N LYS A 87 13.64 -0.25 -37.31
CA LYS A 87 12.59 -1.20 -36.94
C LYS A 87 13.08 -2.28 -35.99
N TRP A 88 12.21 -2.62 -35.04
CA TRP A 88 12.42 -3.69 -34.08
C TRP A 88 11.56 -4.89 -34.41
N TYR A 89 12.15 -6.10 -34.35
CA TYR A 89 11.53 -7.36 -34.64
C TYR A 89 11.71 -8.34 -33.52
N PHE A 90 10.66 -9.11 -33.22
CA PHE A 90 10.74 -10.32 -32.39
C PHE A 90 10.76 -11.55 -33.31
N GLU A 91 11.65 -12.46 -32.99
CA GLU A 91 11.69 -13.78 -33.57
C GLU A 91 11.42 -14.80 -32.47
N VAL A 92 10.20 -15.35 -32.45
CA VAL A 92 9.64 -16.18 -31.38
C VAL A 92 9.53 -17.61 -31.84
N HIS A 93 10.12 -18.54 -31.06
CA HIS A 93 10.08 -19.97 -31.37
C HIS A 93 8.71 -20.57 -31.05
N ASP A 94 8.23 -21.55 -31.85
CA ASP A 94 6.95 -22.22 -31.69
C ASP A 94 6.75 -22.81 -30.26
N SER A 95 7.82 -23.24 -29.58
CA SER A 95 7.75 -23.75 -28.20
C SER A 95 7.35 -22.69 -27.16
N LEU A 96 7.35 -21.42 -27.52
CA LEU A 96 6.92 -20.31 -26.67
C LEU A 96 5.48 -19.87 -26.97
N LEU A 97 4.87 -20.40 -28.01
CA LEU A 97 3.46 -20.11 -28.32
C LEU A 97 2.55 -20.73 -27.26
N GLY A 98 1.54 -19.98 -26.83
CA GLY A 98 0.65 -20.37 -25.75
C GLY A 98 1.28 -20.34 -24.34
N ARG A 99 2.56 -20.01 -24.21
CA ARG A 99 3.19 -19.75 -22.89
C ARG A 99 2.82 -18.35 -22.42
N TYR A 100 2.62 -18.24 -21.13
CA TYR A 100 2.29 -16.96 -20.50
C TYR A 100 3.55 -16.19 -20.11
N PHE A 101 3.45 -14.86 -20.24
CA PHE A 101 4.45 -13.88 -19.84
C PHE A 101 3.77 -12.79 -19.02
N MET A 102 4.50 -12.17 -18.08
CA MET A 102 4.07 -10.91 -17.46
C MET A 102 4.68 -9.75 -18.23
N ALA A 103 3.84 -8.87 -18.75
CA ALA A 103 4.24 -7.56 -19.25
C ALA A 103 4.09 -6.56 -18.09
N VAL A 104 5.21 -6.06 -17.58
CA VAL A 104 5.25 -5.14 -16.43
C VAL A 104 5.92 -3.85 -16.87
N THR A 105 5.16 -2.76 -16.89
CA THR A 105 5.69 -1.43 -17.24
C THR A 105 5.95 -0.62 -15.99
N ARG A 106 7.15 -0.01 -15.92
CA ARG A 106 7.60 0.84 -14.82
C ARG A 106 8.12 2.18 -15.35
N PHE A 107 8.06 3.23 -14.54
CA PHE A 107 8.82 4.43 -14.83
C PHE A 107 10.33 4.10 -14.74
N ALA A 108 11.07 4.33 -15.83
CA ALA A 108 12.52 4.31 -15.82
C ALA A 108 13.10 5.70 -15.52
N GLY A 109 12.39 6.76 -15.92
CA GLY A 109 12.73 8.13 -15.61
C GLY A 109 11.47 9.02 -15.61
N VAL A 110 11.43 9.96 -14.68
CA VAL A 110 10.34 10.95 -14.55
C VAL A 110 10.93 12.34 -14.36
N PRO A 111 10.28 13.40 -14.87
CA PRO A 111 10.73 14.75 -14.65
C PRO A 111 10.53 15.17 -13.18
N GLN A 112 11.40 16.04 -12.71
CA GLN A 112 11.34 16.57 -11.34
C GLN A 112 10.00 17.28 -11.07
N GLY A 113 9.42 17.02 -9.91
CA GLY A 113 8.13 17.59 -9.51
C GLY A 113 6.90 16.88 -10.09
N PHE A 114 7.06 15.77 -10.83
CA PHE A 114 5.95 14.99 -11.40
C PHE A 114 5.15 14.21 -10.32
N GLY A 115 5.73 14.04 -9.13
CA GLY A 115 5.08 13.31 -8.01
C GLY A 115 5.07 11.80 -8.20
N LYS A 116 5.91 11.31 -9.11
CA LYS A 116 6.17 9.89 -9.38
C LYS A 116 7.68 9.64 -9.34
N PHE A 117 8.08 8.38 -9.28
CA PHE A 117 9.48 8.01 -9.13
C PHE A 117 9.87 6.86 -10.06
N SER A 118 11.15 6.78 -10.38
CA SER A 118 11.74 5.66 -11.10
C SER A 118 11.53 4.36 -10.34
N GLY A 119 11.21 3.27 -11.05
CA GLY A 119 10.89 1.96 -10.48
C GLY A 119 9.41 1.78 -10.09
N GLU A 120 8.60 2.86 -9.99
CA GLU A 120 7.17 2.72 -9.72
C GLU A 120 6.47 2.01 -10.87
N MET A 121 5.72 0.97 -10.55
CA MET A 121 4.96 0.20 -11.53
C MET A 121 3.74 1.00 -12.01
N VAL A 122 3.58 1.07 -13.33
CA VAL A 122 2.49 1.82 -13.97
C VAL A 122 1.48 0.93 -14.67
N ASN A 123 1.87 -0.29 -15.04
CA ASN A 123 0.98 -1.30 -15.62
C ASN A 123 1.51 -2.71 -15.42
N GLU A 124 0.63 -3.71 -15.28
CA GLU A 124 0.98 -5.13 -15.32
C GLU A 124 -0.15 -5.94 -15.97
N ASP A 125 0.21 -6.80 -16.94
CA ASP A 125 -0.72 -7.70 -17.62
C ASP A 125 -0.07 -9.04 -17.93
N ALA A 126 -0.84 -10.12 -17.81
CA ALA A 126 -0.42 -11.43 -18.31
C ALA A 126 -0.76 -11.55 -19.79
N ILE A 127 0.22 -11.90 -20.60
CA ILE A 127 0.10 -11.99 -22.06
C ILE A 127 0.62 -13.32 -22.60
N TYR A 128 0.18 -13.68 -23.82
CA TYR A 128 0.73 -14.81 -24.57
C TYR A 128 0.59 -14.62 -26.08
N PHE A 129 1.50 -15.27 -26.84
CA PHE A 129 1.44 -15.30 -28.29
C PHE A 129 0.69 -16.52 -28.78
N GLU A 130 -0.19 -16.31 -29.76
CA GLU A 130 -0.95 -17.36 -30.46
C GLU A 130 -0.81 -17.19 -31.97
N LYS A 131 -0.47 -18.27 -32.66
CA LYS A 131 -0.41 -18.27 -34.12
C LYS A 131 -1.79 -18.56 -34.66
N ARG A 132 -2.45 -17.54 -35.24
CA ARG A 132 -3.76 -17.70 -35.85
C ARG A 132 -3.68 -18.53 -37.13
N ASP A 133 -2.71 -18.22 -37.97
CA ASP A 133 -2.45 -18.87 -39.26
C ASP A 133 -0.96 -18.67 -39.64
N ALA A 134 -0.56 -19.11 -40.84
CA ALA A 134 0.83 -18.98 -41.29
C ALA A 134 1.31 -17.53 -41.45
N LYS A 135 0.41 -16.56 -41.45
CA LYS A 135 0.70 -15.13 -41.73
C LYS A 135 0.46 -14.21 -40.55
N THR A 136 -0.19 -14.67 -39.47
CA THR A 136 -0.68 -13.78 -38.40
C THR A 136 -0.34 -14.33 -37.03
N MET A 137 0.44 -13.55 -36.28
CA MET A 137 0.70 -13.74 -34.86
C MET A 137 -0.24 -12.84 -34.06
N LEU A 138 -0.98 -13.40 -33.13
CA LEU A 138 -1.81 -12.68 -32.17
C LEU A 138 -1.08 -12.52 -30.84
N LEU A 139 -1.22 -11.35 -30.21
CA LEU A 139 -0.92 -11.14 -28.80
C LEU A 139 -2.25 -11.09 -28.04
N ARG A 140 -2.40 -11.91 -27.02
CA ARG A 140 -3.59 -11.95 -26.16
C ARG A 140 -3.24 -11.64 -24.73
N THR A 141 -4.21 -11.13 -23.97
CA THR A 141 -4.13 -11.05 -22.51
C THR A 141 -4.81 -12.24 -21.86
N PHE A 142 -4.22 -12.72 -20.78
CA PHE A 142 -4.82 -13.72 -19.90
C PHE A 142 -5.61 -13.01 -18.79
N VAL A 143 -6.93 -13.07 -18.87
CA VAL A 143 -7.83 -12.40 -17.91
C VAL A 143 -8.68 -13.40 -17.09
N ARG A 144 -8.33 -14.69 -17.14
CA ARG A 144 -9.13 -15.74 -16.51
C ARG A 144 -8.98 -15.68 -14.99
N THR A 145 -10.08 -15.38 -14.34
CA THR A 145 -10.22 -15.44 -12.89
C THR A 145 -11.19 -16.57 -12.47
N GLN A 146 -11.53 -17.46 -13.42
CA GLN A 146 -12.49 -18.55 -13.25
C GLN A 146 -11.82 -19.88 -13.57
N GLU A 147 -12.09 -20.88 -12.76
CA GLU A 147 -11.49 -22.20 -12.87
C GLU A 147 -12.52 -23.29 -12.62
N ALA A 148 -12.29 -24.45 -13.21
CA ALA A 148 -13.01 -25.69 -12.94
C ALA A 148 -12.04 -26.87 -13.10
N ASN A 149 -12.31 -27.96 -12.40
CA ASN A 149 -11.53 -29.18 -12.57
C ASN A 149 -11.76 -29.76 -13.99
N GLU A 150 -10.68 -30.16 -14.66
CA GLU A 150 -10.76 -30.73 -16.02
C GLU A 150 -11.64 -32.01 -16.11
N ALA A 151 -11.79 -32.71 -14.98
CA ALA A 151 -12.66 -33.87 -14.87
C ALA A 151 -14.16 -33.52 -14.79
N ASP A 152 -14.52 -32.30 -14.46
CA ASP A 152 -15.90 -31.83 -14.33
C ASP A 152 -16.46 -31.44 -15.71
N ARG A 153 -17.72 -31.72 -15.97
CA ARG A 153 -18.39 -31.37 -17.26
C ARG A 153 -18.44 -29.85 -17.45
N ILE A 154 -18.64 -29.10 -16.36
CA ILE A 154 -18.67 -27.63 -16.36
C ILE A 154 -17.39 -27.02 -16.91
N TYR A 155 -16.24 -27.72 -16.84
CA TYR A 155 -14.96 -27.26 -17.38
C TYR A 155 -15.05 -26.97 -18.89
N GLN A 156 -15.74 -27.84 -19.66
CA GLN A 156 -15.89 -27.63 -21.10
C GLN A 156 -16.77 -26.40 -21.39
N SER A 157 -17.84 -26.21 -20.61
CA SER A 157 -18.70 -25.04 -20.73
C SER A 157 -17.93 -23.75 -20.38
N LEU A 158 -17.13 -23.76 -19.31
CA LEU A 158 -16.30 -22.63 -18.94
C LEU A 158 -15.30 -22.29 -20.05
N LYS A 159 -14.63 -23.28 -20.62
CA LYS A 159 -13.67 -23.08 -21.71
C LYS A 159 -14.32 -22.49 -22.97
N GLN A 160 -15.57 -22.89 -23.29
CA GLN A 160 -16.30 -22.40 -24.45
C GLN A 160 -16.90 -21.01 -24.26
N SER A 161 -17.21 -20.64 -23.03
CA SER A 161 -17.84 -19.35 -22.67
C SER A 161 -16.84 -18.23 -22.35
N THR A 162 -15.54 -18.54 -22.27
CA THR A 162 -14.50 -17.56 -21.97
C THR A 162 -13.61 -17.31 -23.18
N ALA A 163 -13.30 -16.04 -23.43
CA ALA A 163 -12.39 -15.63 -24.49
C ALA A 163 -11.36 -14.63 -23.95
N ASP A 164 -10.08 -14.92 -24.16
CA ASP A 164 -9.02 -13.98 -23.83
C ASP A 164 -8.93 -12.88 -24.92
N PRO A 165 -8.90 -11.59 -24.56
CA PRO A 165 -8.87 -10.49 -25.51
C PRO A 165 -7.65 -10.54 -26.43
N ILE A 166 -7.83 -10.19 -27.70
CA ILE A 166 -6.74 -9.91 -28.64
C ILE A 166 -6.35 -8.45 -28.48
N VAL A 167 -5.08 -8.19 -28.15
CA VAL A 167 -4.55 -6.83 -27.95
C VAL A 167 -3.74 -6.33 -29.13
N ALA A 168 -3.15 -7.25 -29.91
CA ALA A 168 -2.45 -6.92 -31.14
C ALA A 168 -2.43 -8.11 -32.10
N ALA A 169 -2.28 -7.80 -33.39
CA ALA A 169 -2.05 -8.78 -34.46
C ALA A 169 -0.82 -8.31 -35.29
N PHE A 170 0.14 -9.18 -35.46
CA PHE A 170 1.39 -8.90 -36.17
C PHE A 170 1.47 -9.77 -37.45
N PRO A 171 1.78 -9.17 -38.60
CA PRO A 171 2.10 -9.95 -39.78
C PRO A 171 3.39 -10.76 -39.59
N ILE A 172 3.34 -12.08 -39.81
CA ILE A 172 4.52 -12.94 -39.77
C ILE A 172 5.26 -12.78 -41.10
N ILE A 173 6.56 -12.46 -41.05
CA ILE A 173 7.43 -12.34 -42.21
C ILE A 173 7.79 -13.76 -42.68
N ALA A 174 7.37 -14.11 -43.90
CA ALA A 174 7.54 -15.45 -44.44
C ALA A 174 9.01 -15.77 -44.75
N GLY A 175 9.42 -17.01 -44.49
CA GLY A 175 10.72 -17.54 -44.94
C GLY A 175 11.54 -18.31 -43.90
N ASN A 176 11.34 -18.13 -42.60
CA ASN A 176 12.10 -18.84 -41.56
C ASN A 176 11.36 -20.04 -40.94
N THR A 177 10.45 -20.65 -41.70
CA THR A 177 9.59 -21.74 -41.19
C THR A 177 10.34 -23.04 -40.89
N GLN A 178 11.52 -23.24 -41.48
CA GLN A 178 12.31 -24.48 -41.29
C GLN A 178 12.82 -24.69 -39.85
N LYS A 179 12.84 -23.67 -39.02
CA LYS A 179 13.35 -23.71 -37.63
C LYS A 179 12.27 -23.51 -36.58
N GLY A 180 10.99 -23.49 -36.94
CA GLY A 180 9.92 -23.18 -36.00
C GLY A 180 9.96 -21.75 -35.43
N MET A 181 10.60 -20.84 -36.15
CA MET A 181 10.76 -19.44 -35.75
C MET A 181 9.72 -18.56 -36.47
N ASN A 182 9.16 -17.58 -35.73
CA ASN A 182 8.18 -16.64 -36.26
C ASN A 182 8.73 -15.22 -36.09
N LEU A 183 9.08 -14.57 -37.20
CA LEU A 183 9.57 -13.19 -37.21
C LEU A 183 8.42 -12.23 -37.50
N PHE A 184 8.28 -11.19 -36.66
CA PHE A 184 7.30 -10.12 -36.86
C PHE A 184 7.80 -8.79 -36.29
N GLU A 185 7.35 -7.67 -36.88
CA GLU A 185 7.72 -6.32 -36.47
C GLU A 185 6.90 -5.90 -35.23
N VAL A 186 7.58 -5.29 -34.23
CA VAL A 186 6.97 -4.85 -32.97
C VAL A 186 7.11 -3.35 -32.72
N THR A 187 7.76 -2.60 -33.60
CA THR A 187 8.05 -1.16 -33.45
C THR A 187 6.80 -0.36 -33.10
N GLY A 188 5.75 -0.50 -33.92
CA GLY A 188 4.51 0.24 -33.75
C GLY A 188 3.77 -0.10 -32.45
N PHE A 189 3.92 -1.33 -31.94
CA PHE A 189 3.28 -1.75 -30.70
C PHE A 189 3.92 -1.08 -29.47
N PHE A 190 5.25 -1.04 -29.42
CA PHE A 190 5.95 -0.45 -28.28
C PHE A 190 6.09 1.08 -28.36
N ALA A 191 6.09 1.66 -29.55
CA ALA A 191 6.16 3.11 -29.75
C ALA A 191 4.82 3.84 -29.44
N ARG A 192 3.70 3.13 -29.41
CA ARG A 192 2.39 3.72 -29.16
C ARG A 192 1.85 3.34 -27.79
N ASP A 193 1.10 4.27 -27.17
CA ASP A 193 0.34 3.95 -25.97
C ASP A 193 -0.72 2.91 -26.27
N ASN A 194 -0.76 1.91 -25.41
CA ASN A 194 -1.80 0.89 -25.38
C ASN A 194 -1.95 0.33 -23.96
N ASN A 195 -2.97 -0.46 -23.75
CA ASN A 195 -3.32 -0.95 -22.40
C ASN A 195 -2.32 -1.97 -21.81
N ILE A 196 -1.35 -2.47 -22.61
CA ILE A 196 -0.38 -3.48 -22.15
C ILE A 196 0.95 -2.82 -21.76
N VAL A 197 1.47 -1.92 -22.60
CA VAL A 197 2.82 -1.34 -22.44
C VAL A 197 2.78 0.16 -22.14
N GLY A 198 1.59 0.72 -21.99
CA GLY A 198 1.37 2.13 -21.65
C GLY A 198 1.09 2.36 -20.19
N ILE A 199 0.83 3.60 -19.86
CA ILE A 199 0.37 4.00 -18.53
C ILE A 199 -1.10 3.57 -18.38
N ASN A 200 -1.45 2.87 -17.30
CA ASN A 200 -2.84 2.47 -17.09
C ASN A 200 -3.76 3.70 -16.93
N ARG A 201 -5.01 3.56 -17.37
CA ARG A 201 -5.96 4.66 -17.44
C ARG A 201 -6.15 5.40 -16.12
N THR A 202 -6.22 4.70 -14.99
CA THR A 202 -6.41 5.32 -13.68
C THR A 202 -5.23 6.20 -13.30
N LEU A 203 -4.01 5.76 -13.59
CA LEU A 203 -2.81 6.55 -13.34
C LEU A 203 -2.71 7.72 -14.31
N PHE A 204 -3.07 7.52 -15.57
CA PHE A 204 -3.14 8.55 -16.60
C PHE A 204 -4.05 9.72 -16.16
N GLU A 205 -5.27 9.41 -15.71
CA GLU A 205 -6.22 10.41 -15.20
C GLU A 205 -5.68 11.15 -13.95
N LYS A 206 -5.05 10.43 -13.04
CA LYS A 206 -4.46 11.02 -11.81
C LYS A 206 -3.29 11.95 -12.09
N THR A 207 -2.48 11.66 -13.11
CA THR A 207 -1.31 12.47 -13.47
C THR A 207 -1.66 13.68 -14.35
N LYS A 208 -2.90 13.74 -14.85
CA LYS A 208 -3.41 14.83 -15.71
C LYS A 208 -2.55 15.09 -16.96
N ILE A 209 -1.93 14.05 -17.49
CA ILE A 209 -1.22 14.10 -18.77
C ILE A 209 -2.23 13.98 -19.92
N GLY A 210 -1.90 14.57 -21.07
CA GLY A 210 -2.72 14.56 -22.28
C GLY A 210 -2.35 13.43 -23.25
N ALA A 211 -2.69 13.60 -24.52
CA ALA A 211 -2.39 12.61 -25.54
C ALA A 211 -0.89 12.47 -25.79
N GLN A 212 -0.46 11.26 -26.20
CA GLN A 212 0.90 10.98 -26.61
C GLN A 212 1.25 11.75 -27.89
N MET A 213 2.48 12.28 -27.94
CA MET A 213 3.06 12.96 -29.10
C MET A 213 3.98 11.99 -29.84
N ALA A 214 3.52 11.49 -31.01
CA ALA A 214 4.20 10.45 -31.74
C ALA A 214 5.58 10.89 -32.29
N ASP A 215 5.72 12.16 -32.65
CA ASP A 215 6.96 12.77 -33.16
C ASP A 215 8.08 12.89 -32.10
N ARG A 216 7.73 12.71 -30.82
CA ARG A 216 8.62 12.81 -29.66
C ARG A 216 8.58 11.55 -28.80
N THR A 217 8.29 10.41 -29.46
CA THR A 217 8.23 9.10 -28.80
C THR A 217 9.13 8.12 -29.55
N PHE A 218 10.01 7.45 -28.80
CA PHE A 218 11.06 6.60 -29.36
C PHE A 218 11.18 5.30 -28.56
N ILE A 219 11.57 4.21 -29.23
CA ILE A 219 12.11 3.02 -28.57
C ILE A 219 13.61 3.25 -28.46
N ASP A 220 14.11 3.43 -27.23
CA ASP A 220 15.53 3.70 -26.98
C ASP A 220 16.36 2.43 -27.14
N THR A 221 15.87 1.30 -26.59
CA THR A 221 16.51 0.00 -26.74
C THR A 221 15.55 -1.14 -26.41
N ILE A 222 15.80 -2.30 -27.01
CA ILE A 222 15.19 -3.58 -26.59
C ILE A 222 16.34 -4.55 -26.30
N LYS A 223 16.41 -5.05 -25.07
CA LYS A 223 17.35 -6.07 -24.62
C LYS A 223 16.63 -7.38 -24.35
N THR A 224 17.30 -8.50 -24.49
CA THR A 224 16.74 -9.82 -24.19
C THR A 224 17.68 -10.61 -23.27
N TYR A 225 17.08 -11.28 -22.29
CA TYR A 225 17.75 -12.12 -21.29
C TYR A 225 17.14 -13.53 -21.33
N PRO A 226 17.69 -14.52 -20.60
CA PRO A 226 17.18 -15.89 -20.66
C PRO A 226 15.69 -16.08 -20.32
N ILE A 227 15.12 -15.21 -19.48
CA ILE A 227 13.71 -15.30 -19.05
C ILE A 227 12.90 -14.02 -19.26
N ASN A 228 13.50 -12.94 -19.79
CA ASN A 228 12.79 -11.68 -20.04
C ASN A 228 13.30 -10.91 -21.24
N VAL A 229 12.45 -10.00 -21.69
CA VAL A 229 12.78 -8.96 -22.69
C VAL A 229 12.45 -7.60 -22.07
N GLU A 230 13.37 -6.67 -22.15
CA GLU A 230 13.26 -5.31 -21.62
C GLU A 230 13.14 -4.30 -22.76
N VAL A 231 12.08 -3.51 -22.75
CA VAL A 231 11.81 -2.49 -23.77
C VAL A 231 11.81 -1.12 -23.09
N LEU A 232 12.86 -0.36 -23.31
CA LEU A 232 12.99 1.02 -22.84
C LEU A 232 12.47 1.98 -23.91
N THR A 233 11.56 2.86 -23.53
CA THR A 233 10.95 3.87 -24.40
C THR A 233 10.97 5.24 -23.76
N THR A 234 11.30 6.26 -24.55
CA THR A 234 11.07 7.66 -24.23
C THR A 234 9.73 8.08 -24.82
N ARG A 235 8.79 8.53 -23.98
CA ARG A 235 7.43 8.91 -24.40
C ARG A 235 7.10 10.33 -23.97
N THR A 236 6.62 11.14 -24.89
CA THR A 236 6.18 12.51 -24.61
C THR A 236 4.67 12.62 -24.72
N TYR A 237 4.08 13.30 -23.74
CA TYR A 237 2.66 13.52 -23.62
C TYR A 237 2.36 15.03 -23.52
N GLY A 238 1.22 15.46 -24.05
CA GLY A 238 0.71 16.79 -23.80
C GLY A 238 0.47 17.02 -22.30
N ALA A 239 0.74 18.20 -21.80
CA ALA A 239 0.50 18.58 -20.42
C ALA A 239 0.19 20.06 -20.27
N SER A 240 -0.57 20.44 -19.22
CA SER A 240 -0.78 21.85 -18.93
C SER A 240 0.55 22.52 -18.54
N PRO A 241 0.92 23.65 -19.16
CA PRO A 241 2.16 24.36 -18.84
C PRO A 241 2.28 24.78 -17.36
N SER A 242 1.16 24.92 -16.66
CA SER A 242 1.11 25.31 -15.25
C SER A 242 1.10 24.13 -14.28
N ALA A 243 1.10 22.88 -14.75
CA ALA A 243 0.98 21.71 -13.90
C ALA A 243 2.22 21.53 -13.01
N ILE A 244 3.39 21.52 -13.63
CA ILE A 244 4.71 21.47 -12.96
C ILE A 244 5.73 22.24 -13.81
N ARG A 245 6.90 22.56 -13.22
CA ARG A 245 7.95 23.26 -13.97
C ARG A 245 8.36 22.55 -15.26
N ALA A 246 8.46 21.21 -15.22
CA ALA A 246 8.84 20.39 -16.37
C ALA A 246 7.80 20.40 -17.51
N SER A 247 6.55 20.80 -17.26
CA SER A 247 5.49 20.91 -18.28
C SER A 247 5.42 22.30 -18.95
N GLY A 248 6.34 23.22 -18.64
CA GLY A 248 6.33 24.60 -19.14
C GLY A 248 6.30 24.74 -20.66
N THR A 249 6.73 23.70 -21.39
CA THR A 249 6.67 23.64 -22.88
C THR A 249 5.33 23.10 -23.42
N GLY A 250 4.35 22.83 -22.57
CA GLY A 250 3.09 22.17 -22.93
C GLY A 250 3.18 20.66 -23.09
N ALA A 251 4.31 20.04 -22.70
CA ALA A 251 4.56 18.63 -22.81
C ALA A 251 5.34 18.08 -21.60
N ILE A 252 5.18 16.80 -21.34
CA ILE A 252 5.96 16.04 -20.36
C ILE A 252 6.58 14.82 -21.04
N THR A 253 7.87 14.59 -20.81
CA THR A 253 8.59 13.43 -21.30
C THR A 253 8.87 12.47 -20.15
N LEU A 254 8.55 11.18 -20.36
CA LEU A 254 8.72 10.09 -19.43
C LEU A 254 9.56 8.98 -20.09
N ALA A 255 10.46 8.37 -19.34
CA ALA A 255 11.06 7.10 -19.74
C ALA A 255 10.27 5.94 -19.12
N LEU A 256 9.81 5.01 -19.93
CA LEU A 256 9.10 3.80 -19.50
C LEU A 256 9.89 2.56 -19.88
N ASN A 257 10.01 1.63 -18.95
CA ASN A 257 10.57 0.31 -19.22
C ASN A 257 9.47 -0.75 -19.11
N THR A 258 9.25 -1.53 -20.17
CA THR A 258 8.36 -2.68 -20.17
C THR A 258 9.18 -3.95 -20.13
N SER A 259 9.01 -4.73 -19.07
CA SER A 259 9.60 -6.05 -18.86
C SER A 259 8.61 -7.13 -19.28
N ILE A 260 8.97 -7.99 -20.24
CA ILE A 260 8.19 -9.17 -20.64
C ILE A 260 8.87 -10.38 -20.02
N VAL A 261 8.34 -10.87 -18.90
CA VAL A 261 8.94 -11.94 -18.08
C VAL A 261 8.24 -13.26 -18.32
N ALA A 262 8.98 -14.31 -18.66
CA ALA A 262 8.44 -15.64 -18.89
C ALA A 262 7.93 -16.26 -17.57
N LEU A 263 6.68 -16.69 -17.55
CA LEU A 263 6.10 -17.43 -16.44
C LEU A 263 6.51 -18.91 -16.48
N PRO A 264 6.54 -19.60 -15.33
CA PRO A 264 6.84 -21.03 -15.26
C PRO A 264 5.94 -21.86 -16.18
N LYS A 265 6.53 -22.85 -16.85
CA LYS A 265 5.76 -23.77 -17.71
C LYS A 265 4.70 -24.53 -16.92
N VAL A 266 5.07 -24.98 -15.71
CA VAL A 266 4.16 -25.60 -14.76
C VAL A 266 3.96 -24.63 -13.61
N PRO A 267 2.75 -24.08 -13.41
CA PRO A 267 2.44 -23.22 -12.29
C PRO A 267 2.72 -23.90 -10.95
N MET A 268 3.08 -23.12 -9.94
CA MET A 268 3.16 -23.60 -8.56
C MET A 268 1.73 -23.95 -8.07
N GLN A 269 1.61 -24.94 -7.21
CA GLN A 269 0.34 -25.19 -6.51
C GLN A 269 -0.05 -23.98 -5.69
N LYS A 270 -1.28 -23.49 -5.88
CA LYS A 270 -1.82 -22.38 -5.11
C LYS A 270 -1.84 -22.73 -3.62
N ARG A 271 -1.67 -21.74 -2.77
CA ARG A 271 -2.04 -21.80 -1.36
C ARG A 271 -3.22 -20.87 -1.14
N VAL A 272 -4.36 -21.46 -0.76
CA VAL A 272 -5.59 -20.69 -0.55
C VAL A 272 -5.45 -19.83 0.68
N TRP A 273 -5.89 -18.58 0.58
CA TRP A 273 -5.72 -17.55 1.59
C TRP A 273 -6.62 -17.79 2.81
N ASP A 274 -6.09 -17.45 3.99
CA ASP A 274 -6.85 -17.34 5.23
C ASP A 274 -6.78 -15.86 5.70
N SER A 275 -7.93 -15.24 5.96
CA SER A 275 -8.03 -13.83 6.37
C SER A 275 -7.31 -13.53 7.70
N ARG A 276 -6.94 -14.56 8.46
CA ARG A 276 -6.22 -14.48 9.72
C ARG A 276 -4.70 -14.47 9.55
N VAL A 277 -4.22 -14.57 8.29
CA VAL A 277 -2.79 -14.54 7.94
C VAL A 277 -2.55 -13.49 6.86
N GLY A 278 -1.67 -12.55 7.13
CA GLY A 278 -1.48 -11.33 6.36
C GLY A 278 -0.68 -11.49 5.08
N TYR A 279 -1.17 -12.21 4.09
CA TYR A 279 -0.57 -12.30 2.76
C TYR A 279 -1.30 -11.43 1.75
N PHE A 280 -0.58 -10.93 0.72
CA PHE A 280 -1.20 -10.46 -0.50
C PHE A 280 -1.90 -11.63 -1.18
N ALA A 281 -3.17 -11.43 -1.56
CA ALA A 281 -4.00 -12.49 -2.10
C ALA A 281 -4.81 -12.01 -3.31
N TYR A 282 -5.06 -12.94 -4.24
CA TYR A 282 -5.71 -12.66 -5.52
C TYR A 282 -6.96 -13.52 -5.69
N PRO A 283 -8.10 -12.90 -6.05
CA PRO A 283 -9.37 -13.59 -6.12
C PRO A 283 -9.47 -14.47 -7.37
N TYR A 284 -10.15 -15.60 -7.23
CA TYR A 284 -10.62 -16.45 -8.32
C TYR A 284 -11.94 -17.11 -7.96
N THR A 285 -12.65 -17.59 -8.99
CA THR A 285 -13.94 -18.25 -8.82
C THR A 285 -13.81 -19.71 -9.26
N ILE A 286 -14.25 -20.64 -8.42
CA ILE A 286 -14.25 -22.06 -8.70
C ILE A 286 -15.66 -22.48 -9.10
N PHE A 287 -15.74 -23.24 -10.20
CA PHE A 287 -16.94 -23.97 -10.62
C PHE A 287 -16.70 -25.47 -10.51
N SER A 288 -17.71 -26.23 -10.08
CA SER A 288 -17.68 -27.69 -10.03
C SER A 288 -19.07 -28.26 -10.22
N ASP A 289 -19.13 -29.46 -10.82
CA ASP A 289 -20.39 -30.19 -11.02
C ASP A 289 -21.12 -30.50 -9.69
N LYS A 290 -20.40 -30.46 -8.55
CA LYS A 290 -20.92 -30.72 -7.21
C LYS A 290 -21.46 -29.50 -6.48
N GLN A 291 -21.28 -28.31 -7.02
CA GLN A 291 -21.68 -27.05 -6.36
C GLN A 291 -23.08 -26.63 -6.75
N HIS A 292 -23.80 -26.05 -5.76
CA HIS A 292 -25.09 -25.36 -6.01
C HIS A 292 -24.91 -23.85 -6.25
N LYS A 293 -23.70 -23.32 -5.98
CA LYS A 293 -23.30 -21.93 -6.25
C LYS A 293 -21.79 -21.88 -6.52
N SER A 294 -21.35 -20.91 -7.34
CA SER A 294 -19.92 -20.67 -7.55
C SER A 294 -19.22 -20.28 -6.22
N GLN A 295 -18.01 -20.76 -6.04
CA GLN A 295 -17.21 -20.49 -4.85
C GLN A 295 -16.14 -19.45 -5.19
N ARG A 296 -16.12 -18.35 -4.43
CA ARG A 296 -15.06 -17.33 -4.53
C ARG A 296 -13.98 -17.63 -3.51
N GLU A 297 -12.75 -17.72 -3.98
CA GLU A 297 -11.57 -17.95 -3.18
C GLU A 297 -10.48 -16.92 -3.50
N GLN A 298 -9.43 -16.94 -2.70
CA GLN A 298 -8.23 -16.18 -2.96
C GLN A 298 -7.00 -17.07 -2.75
N PHE A 299 -5.92 -16.82 -3.46
CA PHE A 299 -4.64 -17.50 -3.24
C PHE A 299 -3.54 -16.46 -3.00
N ILE A 300 -2.54 -16.86 -2.19
CA ILE A 300 -1.48 -15.95 -1.75
C ILE A 300 -0.34 -15.83 -2.76
N SER A 301 0.40 -14.70 -2.70
CA SER A 301 1.71 -14.56 -3.35
C SER A 301 2.81 -15.14 -2.47
N ARG A 302 3.72 -15.94 -3.07
CA ARG A 302 4.91 -16.45 -2.40
C ARG A 302 5.96 -16.95 -3.41
N PHE A 303 7.22 -17.00 -3.04
CA PHE A 303 8.23 -17.71 -3.82
C PHE A 303 8.04 -19.22 -3.75
N ARG A 304 8.45 -19.93 -4.80
CA ARG A 304 8.48 -21.40 -4.81
C ARG A 304 9.70 -21.88 -4.03
N LEU A 305 9.49 -22.55 -2.89
CA LEU A 305 10.54 -23.24 -2.16
C LEU A 305 10.28 -24.75 -2.13
N VAL A 306 11.25 -25.52 -2.62
CA VAL A 306 11.24 -26.97 -2.61
C VAL A 306 12.50 -27.45 -1.88
N PRO A 307 12.42 -28.32 -0.87
CA PRO A 307 13.60 -28.78 -0.16
C PRO A 307 14.49 -29.65 -1.06
N LYS A 308 15.83 -29.48 -0.97
CA LYS A 308 16.81 -30.32 -1.68
C LYS A 308 16.69 -31.79 -1.30
N ASP A 309 16.36 -32.05 -0.03
CA ASP A 309 16.14 -33.39 0.48
C ASP A 309 14.78 -33.45 1.19
N VAL A 310 13.78 -33.95 0.45
CA VAL A 310 12.42 -34.08 0.94
C VAL A 310 12.30 -35.04 2.11
N LYS A 311 13.09 -36.14 2.12
CA LYS A 311 13.04 -37.15 3.21
C LYS A 311 13.58 -36.58 4.52
N ARG A 312 14.70 -35.86 4.50
CA ARG A 312 15.20 -35.13 5.68
C ARG A 312 14.24 -34.05 6.16
N TYR A 313 13.67 -33.29 5.24
CA TYR A 313 12.68 -32.26 5.56
C TYR A 313 11.46 -32.86 6.28
N GLN A 314 10.93 -33.97 5.79
CA GLN A 314 9.79 -34.68 6.39
C GLN A 314 10.09 -35.27 7.79
N ARG A 315 11.39 -35.54 8.13
CA ARG A 315 11.81 -35.89 9.49
C ARG A 315 11.96 -34.68 10.41
N GLY A 316 11.69 -33.44 9.93
CA GLY A 316 11.82 -32.23 10.73
C GLY A 316 13.24 -31.66 10.78
N GLU A 317 14.16 -32.13 9.93
CA GLU A 317 15.48 -31.54 9.80
C GLU A 317 15.48 -30.27 8.96
N LEU A 318 16.31 -29.29 9.32
CA LEU A 318 16.51 -28.09 8.50
C LEU A 318 17.29 -28.43 7.23
N VAL A 319 16.71 -28.14 6.07
CA VAL A 319 17.34 -28.40 4.76
C VAL A 319 17.40 -27.12 3.92
N GLU A 320 18.35 -27.06 3.00
CA GLU A 320 18.37 -25.97 2.02
C GLU A 320 17.29 -26.17 0.95
N PRO A 321 16.72 -25.09 0.40
CA PRO A 321 15.87 -25.20 -0.77
C PRO A 321 16.69 -25.48 -2.04
N VAL A 322 16.08 -26.08 -3.05
CA VAL A 322 16.68 -26.31 -4.38
C VAL A 322 17.14 -24.99 -4.99
N LYS A 323 16.32 -23.94 -4.89
CA LYS A 323 16.63 -22.57 -5.30
C LYS A 323 16.38 -21.64 -4.12
N PRO A 324 17.41 -21.07 -3.49
CA PRO A 324 17.23 -20.04 -2.48
C PRO A 324 16.72 -18.73 -3.09
N ILE A 325 16.06 -17.92 -2.27
CA ILE A 325 15.69 -16.55 -2.61
C ILE A 325 16.95 -15.68 -2.44
N VAL A 326 17.47 -15.11 -3.51
CA VAL A 326 18.68 -14.28 -3.46
C VAL A 326 18.32 -12.86 -3.86
N PHE A 327 18.68 -11.89 -3.01
CA PHE A 327 18.64 -10.47 -3.33
C PHE A 327 20.05 -9.92 -3.48
N TYR A 328 20.29 -9.22 -4.56
CA TYR A 328 21.54 -8.50 -4.79
C TYR A 328 21.37 -7.02 -4.45
N ILE A 329 22.43 -6.39 -3.95
CA ILE A 329 22.46 -4.96 -3.68
C ILE A 329 22.99 -4.24 -4.91
N ASP A 330 22.24 -3.24 -5.41
CA ASP A 330 22.61 -2.40 -6.56
C ASP A 330 24.02 -1.79 -6.35
N PRO A 331 24.94 -1.91 -7.31
CA PRO A 331 26.27 -1.32 -7.21
C PRO A 331 26.30 0.20 -7.05
N ALA A 332 25.19 0.89 -7.35
CA ALA A 332 25.03 2.33 -7.07
C ALA A 332 24.83 2.63 -5.57
N THR A 333 24.62 1.62 -4.72
CA THR A 333 24.45 1.79 -3.27
C THR A 333 25.75 2.26 -2.63
N PRO A 334 25.75 3.34 -1.79
CA PRO A 334 26.93 3.71 -1.04
C PRO A 334 27.51 2.55 -0.23
N PRO A 335 28.81 2.23 -0.34
CA PRO A 335 29.39 1.00 0.22
C PRO A 335 29.13 0.80 1.72
N LYS A 336 29.07 1.88 2.49
CA LYS A 336 28.81 1.83 3.92
C LYS A 336 27.41 1.29 4.30
N TRP A 337 26.43 1.34 3.38
CA TRP A 337 25.07 0.86 3.62
C TRP A 337 24.83 -0.59 3.19
N VAL A 338 25.65 -1.09 2.26
CA VAL A 338 25.54 -2.45 1.70
C VAL A 338 25.45 -3.54 2.80
N PRO A 339 26.34 -3.56 3.83
CA PRO A 339 26.28 -4.58 4.87
C PRO A 339 24.97 -4.58 5.67
N TYR A 340 24.35 -3.41 5.85
CA TYR A 340 23.10 -3.29 6.63
C TYR A 340 21.89 -3.72 5.81
N LEU A 341 21.85 -3.43 4.52
CA LEU A 341 20.82 -3.95 3.61
C LEU A 341 20.88 -5.49 3.55
N ILE A 342 22.09 -6.07 3.43
CA ILE A 342 22.30 -7.52 3.45
C ILE A 342 21.84 -8.13 4.78
N LYS A 343 22.16 -7.50 5.92
CA LYS A 343 21.68 -7.96 7.23
C LYS A 343 20.16 -7.99 7.29
N GLY A 344 19.48 -6.93 6.77
CA GLY A 344 18.03 -6.85 6.73
C GLY A 344 17.38 -7.97 5.92
N ILE A 345 17.97 -8.35 4.79
CA ILE A 345 17.54 -9.52 4.01
C ILE A 345 17.72 -10.81 4.83
N ASN A 346 18.90 -10.99 5.41
CA ASN A 346 19.27 -12.21 6.11
C ASN A 346 18.50 -12.40 7.44
N ASP A 347 17.93 -11.35 8.03
CA ASP A 347 17.09 -11.40 9.23
C ASP A 347 15.89 -12.36 9.06
N TRP A 348 15.43 -12.60 7.84
CA TRP A 348 14.32 -13.51 7.57
C TRP A 348 14.67 -14.99 7.66
N ASN A 349 15.96 -15.39 7.74
CA ASN A 349 16.31 -16.80 7.83
C ASN A 349 15.70 -17.47 9.07
N VAL A 350 15.61 -16.79 10.21
CA VAL A 350 14.97 -17.33 11.42
C VAL A 350 13.48 -17.66 11.20
N ALA A 351 12.81 -16.98 10.28
CA ALA A 351 11.44 -17.26 9.92
C ALA A 351 11.35 -18.45 8.95
N PHE A 352 12.30 -18.58 8.01
CA PHE A 352 12.38 -19.75 7.14
C PHE A 352 12.81 -21.03 7.87
N GLU A 353 13.62 -20.92 8.92
CA GLU A 353 13.94 -22.06 9.81
C GLU A 353 12.68 -22.59 10.49
N ALA A 354 11.76 -21.72 10.91
CA ALA A 354 10.47 -22.15 11.43
C ALA A 354 9.61 -22.90 10.37
N ALA A 355 9.87 -22.67 9.07
CA ALA A 355 9.27 -23.39 7.97
C ALA A 355 10.05 -24.65 7.53
N GLY A 356 11.16 -24.99 8.21
CA GLY A 356 11.99 -26.17 7.93
C GLY A 356 13.14 -25.93 6.93
N PHE A 357 13.43 -24.68 6.57
CA PHE A 357 14.49 -24.35 5.62
C PHE A 357 15.64 -23.60 6.28
N LYS A 358 16.88 -23.97 5.99
CA LYS A 358 18.08 -23.18 6.29
C LYS A 358 18.60 -22.51 5.03
N ASN A 359 19.25 -21.34 5.18
CA ASN A 359 19.83 -20.57 4.07
C ASN A 359 18.83 -20.29 2.94
N ALA A 360 17.54 -20.13 3.29
CA ALA A 360 16.47 -19.99 2.31
C ALA A 360 16.45 -18.63 1.63
N ILE A 361 16.91 -17.60 2.34
CA ILE A 361 17.03 -16.23 1.80
C ILE A 361 18.44 -15.71 2.02
N GLN A 362 19.02 -15.00 1.02
CA GLN A 362 20.41 -14.56 1.04
C GLN A 362 20.50 -13.15 0.44
N GLY A 363 21.06 -12.21 1.18
CA GLY A 363 21.53 -10.93 0.66
C GLY A 363 22.97 -11.06 0.15
N LYS A 364 23.27 -10.51 -1.04
CA LYS A 364 24.60 -10.54 -1.64
C LYS A 364 24.95 -9.19 -2.24
N GLU A 365 26.22 -8.87 -2.23
CA GLU A 365 26.75 -7.79 -3.05
C GLU A 365 26.64 -8.15 -4.53
N TRP A 366 26.43 -7.12 -5.39
CA TRP A 366 26.49 -7.31 -6.83
C TRP A 366 27.92 -7.70 -7.25
N PRO A 367 28.11 -8.81 -8.00
CA PRO A 367 29.44 -9.19 -8.46
C PRO A 367 30.03 -8.12 -9.38
N GLN A 368 31.20 -7.62 -9.02
CA GLN A 368 31.93 -6.69 -9.87
C GLN A 368 32.54 -7.45 -11.07
N ASN A 369 32.34 -6.91 -12.25
CA ASN A 369 32.95 -7.42 -13.50
C ASN A 369 32.40 -8.79 -13.98
N ASP A 370 31.16 -9.17 -13.60
CA ASP A 370 30.49 -10.32 -14.22
C ASP A 370 29.60 -9.85 -15.39
N PRO A 371 30.06 -10.01 -16.66
CA PRO A 371 29.32 -9.56 -17.82
C PRO A 371 28.04 -10.38 -18.09
N THR A 372 27.84 -11.51 -17.37
CA THR A 372 26.66 -12.36 -17.52
C THR A 372 25.50 -11.89 -16.64
N MET A 373 25.73 -10.94 -15.75
CA MET A 373 24.71 -10.37 -14.87
C MET A 373 24.30 -8.96 -15.31
N SER A 374 23.02 -8.69 -15.26
CA SER A 374 22.44 -7.36 -15.52
C SER A 374 21.36 -7.08 -14.48
N LEU A 375 21.26 -5.81 -14.05
CA LEU A 375 20.19 -5.34 -13.18
C LEU A 375 18.79 -5.40 -13.84
N ASP A 376 18.77 -5.58 -15.18
CA ASP A 376 17.55 -5.71 -15.96
C ASP A 376 17.17 -7.19 -16.20
N ASP A 377 17.96 -8.16 -15.72
CA ASP A 377 17.71 -9.58 -15.90
C ASP A 377 16.79 -10.10 -14.77
N ALA A 378 15.57 -10.49 -15.11
CA ALA A 378 14.55 -10.95 -14.17
C ALA A 378 14.88 -12.24 -13.39
N ARG A 379 16.04 -12.88 -13.67
CA ARG A 379 16.57 -13.97 -12.85
C ARG A 379 17.05 -13.51 -11.47
N PHE A 380 17.31 -12.20 -11.30
CA PHE A 380 17.92 -11.63 -10.10
C PHE A 380 16.95 -10.68 -9.39
N ASN A 381 16.69 -10.93 -8.11
CA ASN A 381 16.03 -9.93 -7.28
C ASN A 381 17.07 -8.90 -6.83
N VAL A 382 16.69 -7.62 -6.81
CA VAL A 382 17.62 -6.52 -6.56
C VAL A 382 17.01 -5.48 -5.62
N ILE A 383 17.80 -5.00 -4.65
CA ILE A 383 17.52 -3.72 -3.99
C ILE A 383 18.17 -2.62 -4.83
N ARG A 384 17.35 -1.88 -5.58
CA ARG A 384 17.76 -0.77 -6.48
C ARG A 384 17.94 0.51 -5.68
N TYR A 385 19.08 1.15 -5.76
CA TYR A 385 19.36 2.41 -5.07
C TYR A 385 19.08 3.60 -6.00
N LEU A 386 18.11 4.44 -5.61
CA LEU A 386 17.59 5.51 -6.45
C LEU A 386 17.81 6.89 -5.82
N PRO A 387 18.44 7.86 -6.53
CA PRO A 387 18.58 9.24 -6.07
C PRO A 387 17.23 9.94 -6.18
N SER A 388 16.51 10.01 -5.07
CA SER A 388 15.17 10.62 -4.99
C SER A 388 15.00 11.38 -3.68
N GLU A 389 14.27 12.51 -3.74
CA GLU A 389 13.84 13.27 -2.55
C GLU A 389 12.68 12.58 -1.80
N VAL A 390 12.13 11.50 -2.36
CA VAL A 390 11.04 10.74 -1.74
C VAL A 390 11.53 10.04 -0.48
N GLU A 391 10.89 10.32 0.65
CA GLU A 391 11.18 9.72 1.94
C GLU A 391 10.46 8.36 2.08
N ASN A 392 10.87 7.37 1.27
CA ASN A 392 10.22 6.06 1.27
C ASN A 392 11.17 4.96 0.77
N ALA A 393 10.72 3.71 0.88
CA ALA A 393 11.17 2.55 0.12
C ALA A 393 9.92 1.82 -0.42
N TYR A 394 10.07 0.97 -1.44
CA TYR A 394 8.95 0.30 -2.07
C TYR A 394 9.37 -1.08 -2.58
N GLY A 395 8.73 -2.14 -2.06
CA GLY A 395 9.04 -3.54 -2.34
C GLY A 395 7.99 -4.25 -3.22
N PRO A 396 7.91 -3.97 -4.54
CA PRO A 396 7.01 -4.67 -5.44
C PRO A 396 7.53 -6.04 -5.84
N HIS A 397 6.64 -6.91 -6.33
CA HIS A 397 7.01 -8.18 -6.93
C HIS A 397 6.19 -8.50 -8.18
N VAL A 398 6.80 -9.19 -9.13
CA VAL A 398 6.14 -9.77 -10.30
C VAL A 398 5.72 -11.20 -9.98
N LYS A 399 4.46 -11.52 -10.23
CA LYS A 399 3.86 -12.80 -9.87
C LYS A 399 3.19 -13.49 -11.05
N ASP A 400 3.11 -14.80 -10.98
CA ASP A 400 2.28 -15.61 -11.89
C ASP A 400 0.81 -15.52 -11.46
N PRO A 401 -0.09 -14.94 -12.27
CA PRO A 401 -1.50 -14.80 -11.91
C PRO A 401 -2.27 -16.13 -11.83
N ARG A 402 -1.67 -17.23 -12.27
CA ARG A 402 -2.27 -18.58 -12.20
C ARG A 402 -2.05 -19.25 -10.84
N SER A 403 -1.02 -18.82 -10.08
CA SER A 403 -0.55 -19.55 -8.89
C SER A 403 -0.13 -18.67 -7.72
N GLY A 404 0.09 -17.38 -7.94
CA GLY A 404 0.69 -16.46 -6.98
C GLY A 404 2.21 -16.66 -6.81
N GLU A 405 2.87 -17.47 -7.65
CA GLU A 405 4.32 -17.63 -7.59
C GLU A 405 5.03 -16.31 -7.90
N ILE A 406 5.83 -15.84 -6.97
CA ILE A 406 6.68 -14.66 -7.17
C ILE A 406 7.86 -15.05 -8.04
N ILE A 407 8.04 -14.36 -9.16
CA ILE A 407 9.08 -14.64 -10.17
C ILE A 407 10.30 -13.77 -9.92
N GLU A 408 10.07 -12.48 -9.67
CA GLU A 408 11.09 -11.45 -9.51
C GLU A 408 10.61 -10.38 -8.54
N SER A 409 11.55 -9.72 -7.86
CA SER A 409 11.29 -8.51 -7.08
C SER A 409 12.43 -7.51 -7.17
N HIS A 410 12.10 -6.24 -7.47
CA HIS A 410 13.01 -5.11 -7.42
C HIS A 410 12.54 -4.13 -6.34
N ILE A 411 13.22 -4.13 -5.20
CA ILE A 411 12.95 -3.16 -4.12
C ILE A 411 13.55 -1.82 -4.55
N CYS A 412 12.73 -0.77 -4.60
CA CYS A 412 13.18 0.61 -4.85
C CYS A 412 13.57 1.25 -3.53
N TRP A 413 14.86 1.52 -3.34
CA TRP A 413 15.40 2.19 -2.17
C TRP A 413 15.72 3.64 -2.52
N PHE A 414 14.97 4.60 -1.97
CA PHE A 414 15.20 6.01 -2.22
C PHE A 414 16.21 6.59 -1.24
N HIS A 415 17.13 7.41 -1.75
CA HIS A 415 18.20 8.01 -0.95
C HIS A 415 17.67 8.73 0.30
N ASN A 416 16.59 9.48 0.14
CA ASN A 416 16.04 10.31 1.22
C ASN A 416 15.26 9.54 2.31
N VAL A 417 15.18 8.21 2.25
CA VAL A 417 14.63 7.40 3.35
C VAL A 417 15.42 7.64 4.65
N MET A 418 16.69 8.01 4.57
CA MET A 418 17.53 8.31 5.74
C MET A 418 17.02 9.53 6.51
N ASN A 419 16.53 10.57 5.83
CA ASN A 419 15.93 11.73 6.50
C ASN A 419 14.65 11.31 7.25
N LEU A 420 13.81 10.46 6.64
CA LEU A 420 12.63 9.90 7.31
C LEU A 420 13.01 9.12 8.58
N LEU A 421 14.06 8.31 8.51
CA LEU A 421 14.56 7.51 9.64
C LEU A 421 15.09 8.40 10.76
N THR A 422 15.81 9.47 10.42
CA THR A 422 16.28 10.48 11.40
C THR A 422 15.09 11.11 12.13
N LYS A 423 14.07 11.56 11.37
CA LYS A 423 12.86 12.16 11.95
C LYS A 423 12.11 11.19 12.87
N TRP A 424 11.88 9.96 12.43
CA TRP A 424 11.17 8.97 13.25
C TRP A 424 11.93 8.62 14.52
N TYR A 425 13.22 8.30 14.37
CA TYR A 425 13.99 7.81 15.52
C TYR A 425 14.25 8.92 16.55
N MET A 426 14.64 10.13 16.13
CA MET A 426 14.78 11.25 17.03
C MET A 426 13.45 11.57 17.73
N THR A 427 12.34 11.61 17.01
CA THR A 427 11.03 11.96 17.58
C THR A 427 10.57 10.93 18.62
N GLN A 428 10.78 9.64 18.38
CA GLN A 428 10.29 8.59 19.27
C GLN A 428 11.30 8.16 20.33
N CYS A 429 12.59 8.22 20.04
CA CYS A 429 13.66 7.68 20.89
C CYS A 429 14.76 8.68 21.25
N GLY A 430 14.74 9.94 20.82
CA GLY A 430 15.77 10.92 21.17
C GLY A 430 15.88 11.17 22.67
N SER A 431 14.79 11.04 23.43
CA SER A 431 14.82 11.09 24.90
C SER A 431 15.52 9.87 25.52
N LEU A 432 15.54 8.72 24.82
CA LEU A 432 16.03 7.41 25.29
C LEU A 432 17.46 7.13 24.84
N ASP A 433 17.78 7.43 23.60
CA ASP A 433 19.07 7.16 22.96
C ASP A 433 19.85 8.46 22.70
N LYS A 434 20.98 8.61 23.38
CA LYS A 434 21.83 9.80 23.23
C LYS A 434 22.38 9.98 21.80
N ARG A 435 22.54 8.91 21.03
CA ARG A 435 23.01 8.96 19.65
C ARG A 435 22.02 9.65 18.71
N ALA A 436 20.73 9.67 19.09
CA ALA A 436 19.66 10.32 18.33
C ALA A 436 19.46 11.81 18.67
N ARG A 437 20.42 12.46 19.35
CA ARG A 437 20.36 13.86 19.78
C ARG A 437 21.16 14.80 18.88
N THR A 438 21.21 14.49 17.61
CA THR A 438 21.85 15.27 16.54
C THR A 438 21.13 14.98 15.22
N MET A 439 21.21 15.86 14.24
CA MET A 439 20.68 15.62 12.89
C MET A 439 21.57 14.65 12.10
N ASP A 440 22.84 14.57 12.42
CA ASP A 440 23.81 13.67 11.79
C ASP A 440 24.04 12.42 12.65
N PHE A 441 23.26 11.37 12.41
CA PHE A 441 23.46 10.08 13.09
C PHE A 441 24.77 9.42 12.62
N ASP A 442 25.48 8.80 13.56
CA ASP A 442 26.63 7.97 13.20
C ASP A 442 26.24 6.83 12.24
N ASP A 443 27.22 6.36 11.44
CA ASP A 443 26.99 5.34 10.42
C ASP A 443 26.46 4.01 10.99
N ARG A 444 26.77 3.69 12.25
CA ARG A 444 26.26 2.49 12.90
C ARG A 444 24.78 2.62 13.23
N LEU A 445 24.36 3.74 13.83
CA LEU A 445 22.96 3.97 14.15
C LEU A 445 22.12 4.05 12.87
N MET A 446 22.54 4.87 11.89
CA MET A 446 21.83 4.95 10.61
C MET A 446 21.78 3.59 9.90
N GLY A 447 22.87 2.83 9.96
CA GLY A 447 22.92 1.48 9.38
C GLY A 447 21.92 0.50 10.00
N GLU A 448 21.76 0.50 11.34
CA GLU A 448 20.75 -0.35 11.99
C GLU A 448 19.31 0.10 11.68
N LEU A 449 19.07 1.40 11.45
CA LEU A 449 17.79 1.93 10.94
C LEU A 449 17.52 1.49 9.51
N ILE A 450 18.54 1.53 8.64
CA ILE A 450 18.50 1.00 7.27
C ILE A 450 18.18 -0.50 7.29
N ARG A 451 18.83 -1.28 8.18
CA ARG A 451 18.54 -2.71 8.36
C ARG A 451 17.07 -2.96 8.71
N PHE A 452 16.50 -2.15 9.61
CA PHE A 452 15.08 -2.23 9.96
C PHE A 452 14.19 -2.11 8.72
N VAL A 453 14.36 -1.03 7.93
CA VAL A 453 13.53 -0.81 6.73
C VAL A 453 13.80 -1.89 5.68
N SER A 454 15.06 -2.31 5.48
CA SER A 454 15.40 -3.42 4.58
C SER A 454 14.64 -4.72 4.95
N SER A 455 14.62 -5.08 6.25
CA SER A 455 13.85 -6.24 6.71
C SER A 455 12.35 -6.09 6.42
N HIS A 456 11.79 -4.90 6.60
CA HIS A 456 10.38 -4.61 6.35
C HIS A 456 10.02 -4.75 4.85
N GLU A 457 10.78 -4.10 3.97
CA GLU A 457 10.54 -4.14 2.51
C GLU A 457 10.70 -5.55 1.95
N VAL A 458 11.69 -6.32 2.46
CA VAL A 458 11.84 -7.73 2.11
C VAL A 458 10.61 -8.53 2.51
N GLY A 459 9.99 -8.25 3.65
CA GLY A 459 8.73 -8.89 4.06
C GLY A 459 7.62 -8.73 3.02
N HIS A 460 7.49 -7.56 2.42
CA HIS A 460 6.53 -7.33 1.33
C HIS A 460 6.86 -8.18 0.10
N THR A 461 8.14 -8.31 -0.23
CA THR A 461 8.56 -9.15 -1.36
C THR A 461 8.38 -10.64 -1.10
N LEU A 462 8.26 -11.05 0.16
CA LEU A 462 7.89 -12.43 0.55
C LEU A 462 6.37 -12.67 0.53
N GLY A 463 5.58 -11.69 0.12
CA GLY A 463 4.13 -11.76 0.04
C GLY A 463 3.38 -11.25 1.27
N LEU A 464 4.06 -10.76 2.31
CA LEU A 464 3.43 -10.31 3.55
C LEU A 464 2.88 -8.89 3.44
N ARG A 465 1.70 -8.69 4.04
CA ARG A 465 1.06 -7.39 4.22
C ARG A 465 1.40 -6.81 5.59
N HIS A 466 1.13 -5.51 5.76
CA HIS A 466 1.25 -4.90 7.08
C HIS A 466 0.35 -5.60 8.11
N ASN A 467 0.87 -5.74 9.33
CA ASN A 467 0.15 -6.24 10.50
C ASN A 467 0.11 -5.18 11.60
N MET A 468 -0.76 -4.17 11.45
CA MET A 468 -0.90 -3.05 12.38
C MET A 468 -1.46 -3.46 13.76
N GLY A 469 -1.77 -4.73 13.97
CA GLY A 469 -2.23 -5.27 15.26
C GLY A 469 -1.17 -6.07 16.00
N ALA A 470 0.05 -6.22 15.43
CA ALA A 470 1.06 -7.10 16.02
C ALA A 470 1.61 -6.60 17.37
N SER A 471 1.60 -5.30 17.61
CA SER A 471 2.02 -4.70 18.87
C SER A 471 0.96 -4.82 19.98
N TYR A 472 -0.32 -4.94 19.63
CA TYR A 472 -1.42 -4.96 20.61
C TYR A 472 -1.34 -6.14 21.61
N ALA A 473 -0.82 -7.28 21.21
CA ALA A 473 -0.69 -8.43 22.11
C ALA A 473 0.41 -8.27 23.18
N THR A 474 1.13 -7.16 23.20
CA THR A 474 2.17 -6.85 24.19
C THR A 474 1.55 -5.95 25.26
N PRO A 475 1.51 -6.37 26.54
CA PRO A 475 1.08 -5.49 27.62
C PRO A 475 1.95 -4.22 27.66
N VAL A 476 1.32 -3.03 27.76
CA VAL A 476 2.03 -1.75 27.70
C VAL A 476 3.14 -1.64 28.72
N GLU A 477 2.95 -2.19 29.92
CA GLU A 477 3.96 -2.17 30.98
C GLU A 477 5.19 -3.04 30.66
N LYS A 478 5.02 -4.07 29.79
CA LYS A 478 6.13 -4.91 29.33
C LYS A 478 7.04 -4.20 28.33
N LEU A 479 6.55 -3.16 27.69
CA LEU A 479 7.36 -2.29 26.82
C LEU A 479 8.41 -1.50 27.61
N ARG A 480 8.23 -1.36 28.93
CA ARG A 480 9.14 -0.73 29.91
C ARG A 480 9.98 -1.73 30.71
N ASP A 481 9.65 -3.02 30.63
CA ASP A 481 10.41 -4.10 31.27
C ASP A 481 11.59 -4.49 30.38
N LYS A 482 12.79 -4.02 30.70
CA LYS A 482 14.02 -4.24 29.93
C LYS A 482 14.24 -5.72 29.62
N ALA A 483 14.17 -6.58 30.64
CA ALA A 483 14.47 -8.01 30.50
C ALA A 483 13.46 -8.69 29.55
N TRP A 484 12.20 -8.29 29.63
CA TRP A 484 11.16 -8.80 28.76
C TRP A 484 11.27 -8.27 27.33
N VAL A 485 11.35 -6.93 27.15
CA VAL A 485 11.28 -6.32 25.81
C VAL A 485 12.54 -6.60 24.97
N GLU A 486 13.71 -6.70 25.59
CA GLU A 486 14.94 -7.08 24.88
C GLU A 486 14.94 -8.54 24.44
N LYS A 487 14.16 -9.41 25.11
CA LYS A 487 13.96 -10.81 24.72
C LYS A 487 12.88 -11.00 23.66
N HIS A 488 11.74 -10.31 23.82
CA HIS A 488 10.52 -10.55 23.02
C HIS A 488 10.25 -9.48 21.95
N GLY A 489 10.98 -8.34 21.97
CA GLY A 489 10.69 -7.19 21.12
C GLY A 489 9.42 -6.45 21.54
N HIS A 490 9.27 -5.21 21.10
CA HIS A 490 8.12 -4.37 21.42
C HIS A 490 6.90 -4.67 20.49
N THR A 491 7.12 -5.34 19.36
CA THR A 491 6.07 -5.84 18.46
C THR A 491 6.35 -7.28 18.08
N ALA A 492 5.29 -8.01 17.71
CA ALA A 492 5.40 -9.40 17.25
C ALA A 492 5.78 -9.52 15.77
N SER A 493 5.84 -8.43 15.01
CA SER A 493 6.10 -8.45 13.57
C SER A 493 6.91 -7.25 13.10
N ILE A 494 7.86 -7.51 12.19
CA ILE A 494 8.54 -6.44 11.43
C ILE A 494 7.58 -5.74 10.45
N MET A 495 6.48 -6.40 10.08
CA MET A 495 5.45 -5.86 9.20
C MET A 495 4.45 -4.93 9.91
N ASP A 496 4.63 -4.70 11.20
CA ASP A 496 3.91 -3.69 11.96
C ASP A 496 4.54 -2.30 11.75
N TYR A 497 3.74 -1.27 11.63
CA TYR A 497 4.25 0.09 11.70
C TYR A 497 4.37 0.56 13.15
N ALA A 498 4.82 -0.32 14.05
CA ALA A 498 5.15 0.01 15.43
C ALA A 498 6.26 1.06 15.54
N ARG A 499 7.10 1.18 14.50
CA ARG A 499 8.31 2.00 14.48
C ARG A 499 9.21 1.66 15.66
N PHE A 500 9.40 2.58 16.61
CA PHE A 500 10.32 2.39 17.73
C PHE A 500 9.57 2.40 19.07
N ASN A 501 10.17 1.82 20.10
CA ASN A 501 9.55 1.73 21.42
C ASN A 501 9.51 3.09 22.12
N TYR A 502 8.55 3.94 21.73
CA TYR A 502 8.34 5.26 22.33
C TYR A 502 7.69 5.21 23.72
N VAL A 503 7.27 4.04 24.18
CA VAL A 503 6.66 3.84 25.51
C VAL A 503 7.73 3.76 26.60
N ALA A 504 8.89 3.21 26.27
CA ALA A 504 10.04 3.18 27.17
C ALA A 504 10.37 4.57 27.72
N GLN A 505 10.89 4.65 28.92
CA GLN A 505 11.33 5.88 29.56
C GLN A 505 12.85 5.84 29.82
N PRO A 506 13.54 6.98 29.97
CA PRO A 506 14.99 7.00 30.18
C PRO A 506 15.46 6.15 31.37
N GLU A 507 14.67 6.11 32.43
CA GLU A 507 14.93 5.33 33.64
C GLU A 507 14.87 3.81 33.42
N ASP A 508 14.20 3.34 32.37
CA ASP A 508 14.07 1.90 32.04
C ASP A 508 15.36 1.32 31.45
N ASN A 509 16.27 2.16 30.95
CA ASN A 509 17.59 1.79 30.38
C ASN A 509 17.50 0.70 29.31
N ILE A 510 16.48 0.73 28.45
CA ILE A 510 16.27 -0.22 27.38
C ILE A 510 17.27 0.01 26.25
N GLY A 511 17.93 -1.06 25.80
CA GLY A 511 18.88 -1.04 24.71
C GLY A 511 18.26 -1.24 23.33
N GLU A 512 19.07 -1.25 22.28
CA GLU A 512 18.65 -1.36 20.87
C GLU A 512 17.66 -2.52 20.62
N ARG A 513 17.87 -3.68 21.27
CA ARG A 513 17.00 -4.85 21.10
C ARG A 513 15.56 -4.61 21.52
N GLY A 514 15.33 -3.72 22.49
CA GLY A 514 14.01 -3.36 22.96
C GLY A 514 13.44 -2.08 22.30
N LEU A 515 14.30 -1.28 21.63
CA LEU A 515 13.89 -0.05 20.96
C LEU A 515 13.57 -0.27 19.48
N PHE A 516 14.25 -1.21 18.80
CA PHE A 516 14.10 -1.46 17.35
C PHE A 516 13.19 -2.64 17.07
N PRO A 517 12.31 -2.58 16.05
CA PRO A 517 11.57 -3.74 15.58
C PRO A 517 12.48 -4.71 14.83
N ARG A 518 12.17 -5.99 14.87
CA ARG A 518 12.89 -7.06 14.16
C ARG A 518 11.90 -8.13 13.70
N VAL A 519 12.34 -9.00 12.79
CA VAL A 519 11.61 -10.24 12.44
C VAL A 519 11.34 -11.04 13.71
N ASN A 520 10.05 -11.32 14.00
CA ASN A 520 9.64 -11.84 15.29
C ASN A 520 8.58 -12.94 15.20
N ASP A 521 7.87 -13.21 16.27
CA ASP A 521 7.01 -14.39 16.46
C ASP A 521 5.92 -14.54 15.38
N TYR A 522 5.22 -13.44 15.04
CA TYR A 522 4.23 -13.44 13.96
C TYR A 522 4.87 -13.73 12.61
N ASP A 523 6.01 -13.11 12.32
CA ASP A 523 6.70 -13.27 11.03
C ASP A 523 7.16 -14.72 10.83
N LYS A 524 7.71 -15.36 11.88
CA LYS A 524 8.09 -16.77 11.87
C LYS A 524 6.90 -17.68 11.59
N TRP A 525 5.78 -17.40 12.24
CA TRP A 525 4.56 -18.16 12.02
C TRP A 525 3.96 -17.94 10.63
N ALA A 526 3.89 -16.70 10.17
CA ALA A 526 3.36 -16.36 8.85
C ALA A 526 4.19 -17.00 7.72
N ILE A 527 5.54 -16.95 7.83
CA ILE A 527 6.42 -17.63 6.87
C ILE A 527 6.25 -19.15 6.96
N LYS A 528 6.18 -19.73 8.16
CA LYS A 528 5.87 -21.15 8.30
C LYS A 528 4.56 -21.51 7.59
N TRP A 529 3.49 -20.77 7.86
CA TRP A 529 2.18 -20.98 7.25
C TRP A 529 2.23 -20.87 5.72
N GLY A 530 2.90 -19.85 5.19
CA GLY A 530 2.97 -19.59 3.75
C GLY A 530 3.93 -20.48 2.98
N TYR A 531 5.07 -20.87 3.59
CA TYR A 531 6.20 -21.48 2.87
C TYR A 531 6.50 -22.93 3.25
N GLN A 532 5.91 -23.48 4.32
CA GLN A 532 6.10 -24.88 4.66
C GLN A 532 5.74 -25.76 3.45
N TYR A 533 6.67 -26.64 3.05
CA TYR A 533 6.47 -27.58 1.95
C TYR A 533 5.57 -28.74 2.39
N ARG A 534 4.44 -28.93 1.72
CA ARG A 534 3.38 -29.89 2.08
C ARG A 534 3.02 -30.77 0.87
N PRO A 535 3.89 -31.68 0.45
CA PRO A 535 3.68 -32.51 -0.75
C PRO A 535 2.57 -33.55 -0.62
N GLU A 536 2.10 -33.79 0.60
CA GLU A 536 0.98 -34.70 0.91
C GLU A 536 -0.36 -34.19 0.36
N PHE A 537 -0.53 -32.86 0.21
CA PHE A 537 -1.73 -32.28 -0.35
C PHE A 537 -1.58 -32.09 -1.85
N LYS A 538 -2.43 -32.77 -2.63
CA LYS A 538 -2.51 -32.60 -4.09
C LYS A 538 -3.63 -31.65 -4.51
N ASP A 539 -4.59 -31.45 -3.63
CA ASP A 539 -5.71 -30.55 -3.80
C ASP A 539 -5.59 -29.36 -2.86
N GLU A 540 -5.66 -28.17 -3.40
CA GLU A 540 -5.52 -26.91 -2.68
C GLU A 540 -6.65 -26.64 -1.69
N MET A 541 -7.86 -27.17 -1.95
CA MET A 541 -8.99 -26.99 -1.04
C MET A 541 -8.88 -27.92 0.18
N VAL A 542 -8.35 -29.13 -0.01
CA VAL A 542 -8.03 -30.05 1.13
C VAL A 542 -6.91 -29.46 1.98
N GLU A 543 -5.86 -28.88 1.37
CA GLU A 543 -4.82 -28.15 2.09
C GLU A 543 -5.39 -26.98 2.89
N LYS A 544 -6.32 -26.20 2.29
CA LYS A 544 -7.00 -25.06 2.94
C LYS A 544 -7.70 -25.48 4.22
N GLU A 545 -8.53 -26.52 4.18
CA GLU A 545 -9.29 -27.00 5.34
C GLU A 545 -8.35 -27.37 6.49
N LYS A 546 -7.25 -28.07 6.19
CA LYS A 546 -6.25 -28.43 7.16
C LYS A 546 -5.56 -27.19 7.75
N LEU A 547 -5.11 -26.27 6.92
CA LEU A 547 -4.46 -25.03 7.34
C LEU A 547 -5.38 -24.16 8.19
N MET A 548 -6.67 -24.02 7.84
CA MET A 548 -7.65 -23.27 8.63
C MET A 548 -7.81 -23.86 10.04
N SER A 549 -7.88 -25.19 10.15
CA SER A 549 -7.95 -25.86 11.46
C SER A 549 -6.68 -25.63 12.28
N GLU A 550 -5.51 -25.76 11.68
CA GLU A 550 -4.21 -25.51 12.32
C GLU A 550 -4.10 -24.04 12.76
N THR A 551 -4.50 -23.08 11.92
CA THR A 551 -4.54 -21.66 12.22
C THR A 551 -5.40 -21.37 13.45
N THR A 552 -6.60 -21.95 13.50
CA THR A 552 -7.52 -21.81 14.66
C THR A 552 -6.84 -22.30 15.94
N ALA A 553 -6.22 -23.49 15.91
CA ALA A 553 -5.56 -24.07 17.07
C ALA A 553 -4.34 -23.26 17.55
N VAL A 554 -3.58 -22.69 16.61
CA VAL A 554 -2.39 -21.88 16.91
C VAL A 554 -2.80 -20.53 17.53
N LEU A 555 -3.75 -19.83 16.90
CA LEU A 555 -4.20 -18.52 17.38
C LEU A 555 -4.92 -18.58 18.71
N ALA A 556 -5.63 -19.68 19.00
CA ALA A 556 -6.25 -19.91 20.30
C ALA A 556 -5.23 -20.05 21.43
N LYS A 557 -4.01 -20.54 21.13
CA LYS A 557 -2.94 -20.73 22.13
C LYS A 557 -2.04 -19.51 22.30
N ASN A 558 -1.85 -18.73 21.22
CA ASN A 558 -0.89 -17.62 21.24
C ASN A 558 -1.46 -16.37 20.54
N PRO A 559 -2.04 -15.42 21.30
CA PRO A 559 -2.61 -14.19 20.75
C PRO A 559 -1.56 -13.27 20.12
N ARG A 560 -0.26 -13.44 20.40
CA ARG A 560 0.83 -12.70 19.74
C ARG A 560 0.92 -12.95 18.23
N LEU A 561 0.29 -14.01 17.75
CA LEU A 561 0.27 -14.38 16.32
C LEU A 561 -0.93 -13.82 15.58
N TRP A 562 -1.70 -12.92 16.21
CA TRP A 562 -2.86 -12.31 15.60
C TRP A 562 -2.49 -11.38 14.44
N PHE A 563 -3.26 -11.46 13.37
CA PHE A 563 -3.19 -10.55 12.23
C PHE A 563 -4.30 -9.51 12.32
N GLY A 564 -3.94 -8.26 12.64
CA GLY A 564 -4.87 -7.14 12.75
C GLY A 564 -5.14 -6.41 11.44
N GLY A 565 -4.42 -6.74 10.36
CA GLY A 565 -4.57 -6.05 9.08
C GLY A 565 -3.92 -4.68 9.03
N GLU A 566 -4.40 -3.84 8.11
CA GLU A 566 -3.74 -2.57 7.75
C GLU A 566 -4.27 -1.34 8.52
N GLY A 567 -4.97 -1.54 9.62
CA GLY A 567 -5.43 -0.44 10.48
C GLY A 567 -6.49 0.48 9.89
N ARG A 568 -7.15 0.07 8.80
CA ARG A 568 -8.16 0.87 8.08
C ARG A 568 -9.59 0.69 8.55
N ASN A 569 -9.79 -0.13 9.56
CA ASN A 569 -11.08 -0.41 10.18
C ASN A 569 -11.30 0.38 11.47
N GLU A 570 -12.44 0.20 12.11
CA GLU A 570 -12.85 0.84 13.37
C GLU A 570 -12.22 0.22 14.63
N ASP A 571 -11.43 -0.85 14.48
CA ASP A 571 -10.82 -1.54 15.61
C ASP A 571 -9.62 -0.74 16.17
N PRO A 572 -9.68 -0.29 17.42
CA PRO A 572 -8.58 0.49 18.01
C PRO A 572 -7.31 -0.33 18.30
N ARG A 573 -7.36 -1.66 18.14
CA ARG A 573 -6.21 -2.53 18.31
C ARG A 573 -5.28 -2.56 17.07
N THR A 574 -5.73 -1.95 15.96
CA THR A 574 -5.01 -1.98 14.68
C THR A 574 -4.76 -0.57 14.18
N GLN A 575 -3.62 0.00 14.54
CA GLN A 575 -3.24 1.38 14.18
C GLN A 575 -1.76 1.47 13.83
N MET A 576 -1.41 2.42 12.97
CA MET A 576 0.00 2.72 12.69
C MET A 576 0.63 3.45 13.87
N GLU A 577 1.78 2.99 14.32
CA GLU A 577 2.61 3.62 15.36
C GLU A 577 1.96 3.67 16.75
N ASP A 578 0.96 2.83 17.00
CA ASP A 578 0.51 2.54 18.36
C ASP A 578 1.30 1.35 18.95
N LEU A 579 1.38 1.27 20.25
CA LEU A 579 2.09 0.23 20.96
C LEU A 579 1.30 -0.25 22.19
N GLY A 580 1.37 -1.58 22.40
CA GLY A 580 0.79 -2.20 23.58
C GLY A 580 -0.73 -2.35 23.56
N ASP A 581 -1.23 -3.02 24.60
CA ASP A 581 -2.66 -3.34 24.77
C ASP A 581 -3.49 -2.17 25.31
N ASP A 582 -2.85 -1.05 25.65
CA ASP A 582 -3.48 0.15 26.17
C ASP A 582 -2.91 1.41 25.51
N ASN A 583 -3.55 1.85 24.44
CA ASN A 583 -3.09 3.02 23.68
C ASN A 583 -3.29 4.36 24.42
N VAL A 584 -4.13 4.42 25.46
CA VAL A 584 -4.21 5.61 26.35
C VAL A 584 -2.94 5.73 27.18
N LYS A 585 -2.54 4.67 27.87
CA LYS A 585 -1.28 4.64 28.66
C LYS A 585 -0.05 4.79 27.76
N ALA A 586 -0.01 4.08 26.64
CA ALA A 586 1.09 4.19 25.69
C ALA A 586 1.26 5.64 25.21
N SER A 587 0.16 6.32 24.88
CA SER A 587 0.17 7.73 24.48
C SER A 587 0.61 8.66 25.62
N ASP A 588 0.21 8.42 26.87
CA ASP A 588 0.67 9.19 28.01
C ASP A 588 2.21 9.04 28.22
N TYR A 589 2.76 7.85 28.03
CA TYR A 589 4.24 7.64 28.06
C TYR A 589 4.92 8.35 26.89
N GLY A 590 4.33 8.27 25.68
CA GLY A 590 4.83 8.98 24.50
C GLY A 590 4.84 10.50 24.70
N VAL A 591 3.80 11.06 25.31
CA VAL A 591 3.74 12.50 25.65
C VAL A 591 4.87 12.91 26.59
N LYS A 592 5.20 12.11 27.61
CA LYS A 592 6.35 12.39 28.50
C LYS A 592 7.68 12.46 27.73
N ASN A 593 7.85 11.56 26.74
CA ASN A 593 9.05 11.59 25.89
C ASN A 593 9.05 12.79 24.95
N LEU A 594 7.88 13.17 24.36
CA LEU A 594 7.78 14.39 23.54
C LEU A 594 8.05 15.66 24.33
N GLN A 595 7.64 15.74 25.61
CA GLN A 595 7.97 16.87 26.48
C GLN A 595 9.48 17.04 26.63
N ARG A 596 10.21 15.92 26.87
CA ARG A 596 11.67 15.92 26.93
C ARG A 596 12.31 16.27 25.59
N LEU A 597 11.78 15.74 24.50
CA LEU A 597 12.25 16.04 23.15
C LEU A 597 12.13 17.54 22.85
N VAL A 598 10.91 18.10 22.99
CA VAL A 598 10.63 19.52 22.66
C VAL A 598 11.52 20.45 23.47
N ALA A 599 11.72 20.18 24.78
CA ALA A 599 12.59 20.98 25.63
C ALA A 599 14.07 21.01 25.18
N ASN A 600 14.50 20.02 24.40
CA ASN A 600 15.91 19.89 23.96
C ASN A 600 16.09 20.09 22.44
N LEU A 601 15.02 20.20 21.64
CA LEU A 601 15.15 20.38 20.20
C LEU A 601 16.07 21.53 19.79
N PRO A 602 16.03 22.73 20.39
CA PRO A 602 16.92 23.84 20.01
C PRO A 602 18.41 23.49 20.12
N GLN A 603 18.77 22.58 21.04
CA GLN A 603 20.15 22.11 21.21
C GLN A 603 20.47 20.96 20.22
N TRP A 604 19.57 20.01 20.07
CA TRP A 604 19.81 18.78 19.29
C TRP A 604 19.79 19.00 17.78
N THR A 605 19.09 20.04 17.30
CA THR A 605 19.00 20.39 15.88
C THR A 605 19.92 21.53 15.47
N ARG A 606 20.77 22.03 16.38
CA ARG A 606 21.63 23.20 16.13
C ARG A 606 22.71 22.90 15.11
N GLN A 607 22.80 23.74 14.07
CA GLN A 607 23.81 23.69 13.03
C GLN A 607 24.69 24.96 13.02
N PRO A 608 25.93 24.88 12.48
CA PRO A 608 26.73 26.09 12.22
C PRO A 608 26.00 27.01 11.22
N ASN A 609 25.95 28.30 11.50
CA ASN A 609 25.24 29.31 10.68
C ASN A 609 23.74 29.02 10.50
N ASP A 610 23.10 28.51 11.51
CA ASP A 610 21.77 27.94 11.53
C ASP A 610 20.69 28.98 11.19
N GLN A 611 19.78 28.60 10.25
CA GLN A 611 18.53 29.32 9.94
C GLN A 611 17.30 28.58 10.50
N TYR A 612 17.53 27.63 11.40
CA TYR A 612 16.52 26.85 12.13
C TYR A 612 15.66 25.94 11.25
N ASP A 613 16.17 25.48 10.08
CA ASP A 613 15.41 24.61 9.19
C ASP A 613 15.24 23.22 9.83
N ASP A 614 16.30 22.64 10.37
CA ASP A 614 16.25 21.36 11.08
C ASP A 614 15.35 21.46 12.33
N LEU A 615 15.46 22.56 13.09
CA LEU A 615 14.55 22.80 14.21
C LEU A 615 13.09 22.85 13.77
N ARG A 616 12.81 23.52 12.66
CA ARG A 616 11.45 23.63 12.10
C ARG A 616 10.91 22.27 11.68
N GLU A 617 11.74 21.46 11.00
CA GLU A 617 11.38 20.12 10.53
C GLU A 617 11.10 19.18 11.72
N MET A 618 12.01 19.10 12.68
CA MET A 618 11.87 18.22 13.84
C MET A 618 10.74 18.67 14.77
N TYR A 619 10.54 19.97 14.94
CA TYR A 619 9.41 20.50 15.70
C TYR A 619 8.07 20.17 15.04
N ASN A 620 7.98 20.22 13.71
CA ASN A 620 6.80 19.76 12.97
C ASN A 620 6.57 18.26 13.21
N SER A 621 7.62 17.44 13.17
CA SER A 621 7.55 16.00 13.45
C SER A 621 7.03 15.73 14.86
N ALA A 622 7.50 16.45 15.87
CA ALA A 622 7.02 16.31 17.24
C ALA A 622 5.52 16.66 17.38
N ARG A 623 5.06 17.74 16.73
CA ARG A 623 3.65 18.14 16.74
C ARG A 623 2.77 17.12 16.03
N GLN A 624 3.24 16.55 14.91
CA GLN A 624 2.53 15.49 14.19
C GLN A 624 2.47 14.21 15.03
N GLN A 625 3.54 13.85 15.74
CA GLN A 625 3.55 12.68 16.62
C GLN A 625 2.56 12.83 17.77
N PHE A 626 2.46 14.01 18.35
CA PHE A 626 1.44 14.30 19.37
C PHE A 626 0.02 14.15 18.81
N ALA A 627 -0.22 14.68 17.60
CA ALA A 627 -1.51 14.51 16.92
C ALA A 627 -1.84 13.04 16.66
N ARG A 628 -0.83 12.22 16.36
CA ARG A 628 -0.98 10.77 16.17
C ARG A 628 -1.40 10.08 17.47
N TYR A 629 -0.81 10.43 18.61
CA TYR A 629 -1.17 9.87 19.91
C TYR A 629 -2.64 10.12 20.26
N PHE A 630 -3.16 11.33 20.13
CA PHE A 630 -4.57 11.54 20.38
C PHE A 630 -5.48 10.88 19.32
N GLY A 631 -5.00 10.69 18.08
CA GLY A 631 -5.67 9.89 17.07
C GLY A 631 -5.84 8.42 17.48
N HIS A 632 -4.79 7.81 18.07
CA HIS A 632 -4.86 6.45 18.62
C HIS A 632 -5.91 6.33 19.72
N VAL A 633 -5.93 7.31 20.61
CA VAL A 633 -6.86 7.36 21.74
C VAL A 633 -8.29 7.54 21.26
N ALA A 634 -8.54 8.44 20.29
CA ALA A 634 -9.88 8.73 19.76
C ALA A 634 -10.61 7.48 19.25
N LYS A 635 -9.85 6.54 18.66
CA LYS A 635 -10.43 5.34 18.05
C LYS A 635 -11.12 4.38 19.05
N ASN A 636 -10.84 4.55 20.35
CA ASN A 636 -11.57 3.80 21.39
C ASN A 636 -13.02 4.27 21.52
N ILE A 637 -13.31 5.55 21.28
CA ILE A 637 -14.62 6.15 21.52
C ILE A 637 -15.57 5.70 20.40
N GLY A 638 -16.65 5.02 20.78
CA GLY A 638 -17.61 4.41 19.84
C GLY A 638 -17.02 3.24 19.01
N GLY A 639 -15.78 2.81 19.31
CA GLY A 639 -15.07 1.77 18.60
C GLY A 639 -15.58 0.36 18.84
N ARG A 640 -15.15 -0.58 17.98
CA ARG A 640 -15.46 -2.00 18.04
C ARG A 640 -14.22 -2.84 17.80
N TYR A 641 -14.11 -3.94 18.52
CA TYR A 641 -13.15 -4.99 18.24
C TYR A 641 -13.69 -5.93 17.15
N ILE A 642 -12.87 -6.27 16.19
CA ILE A 642 -13.23 -7.15 15.07
C ILE A 642 -12.55 -8.50 15.28
N ASN A 643 -13.34 -9.56 15.46
CA ASN A 643 -12.86 -10.91 15.67
C ASN A 643 -13.14 -11.78 14.44
N ASN A 644 -12.15 -12.54 14.00
CA ASN A 644 -12.24 -13.47 12.89
C ASN A 644 -11.96 -14.93 13.32
N MET A 645 -12.06 -15.20 14.63
CA MET A 645 -11.90 -16.54 15.19
C MET A 645 -13.22 -17.28 15.22
N PRO A 646 -13.28 -18.56 14.79
CA PRO A 646 -14.47 -19.38 14.89
C PRO A 646 -15.01 -19.46 16.33
N GLY A 647 -16.32 -19.32 16.49
CA GLY A 647 -16.99 -19.39 17.79
C GLY A 647 -16.91 -18.13 18.66
N LYS A 648 -16.29 -17.05 18.17
CA LYS A 648 -16.35 -15.72 18.79
C LYS A 648 -17.34 -14.84 18.06
N GLU A 649 -17.92 -13.89 18.79
CA GLU A 649 -18.71 -12.83 18.17
C GLU A 649 -17.84 -12.02 17.23
N PRO A 650 -18.29 -11.75 15.99
CA PRO A 650 -17.49 -11.01 15.01
C PRO A 650 -17.15 -9.58 15.44
N TYR A 651 -18.05 -8.97 16.22
CA TYR A 651 -17.89 -7.59 16.70
C TYR A 651 -18.17 -7.50 18.19
N GLU A 652 -17.23 -6.94 18.94
CA GLU A 652 -17.36 -6.64 20.35
C GLU A 652 -17.20 -5.14 20.57
N LEU A 653 -18.00 -4.54 21.45
CA LEU A 653 -17.87 -3.12 21.76
C LEU A 653 -16.63 -2.86 22.62
N VAL A 654 -15.94 -1.75 22.35
CA VAL A 654 -14.91 -1.26 23.26
C VAL A 654 -15.56 -0.97 24.62
N PRO A 655 -15.02 -1.50 25.74
CA PRO A 655 -15.60 -1.31 27.08
C PRO A 655 -15.79 0.17 27.40
N ALA A 656 -16.91 0.51 28.07
CA ALA A 656 -17.25 1.88 28.42
C ALA A 656 -16.14 2.59 29.21
N GLU A 657 -15.48 1.85 30.12
CA GLU A 657 -14.37 2.40 30.94
C GLU A 657 -13.16 2.79 30.12
N ARG A 658 -12.83 2.03 29.05
CA ARG A 658 -11.77 2.38 28.11
C ARG A 658 -12.13 3.63 27.30
N GLN A 659 -13.40 3.78 26.91
CA GLN A 659 -13.89 4.98 26.22
C GLN A 659 -13.84 6.21 27.15
N LYS A 660 -14.16 6.06 28.44
CA LYS A 660 -14.03 7.11 29.45
C LYS A 660 -12.57 7.52 29.65
N ALA A 661 -11.67 6.54 29.78
CA ALA A 661 -10.22 6.80 29.88
C ALA A 661 -9.69 7.55 28.67
N ALA A 662 -10.19 7.22 27.48
CA ALA A 662 -9.86 7.95 26.24
C ALA A 662 -10.33 9.41 26.30
N LEU A 663 -11.55 9.65 26.76
CA LEU A 663 -12.10 11.01 26.92
C LEU A 663 -11.35 11.80 27.99
N ASP A 664 -10.93 11.16 29.10
CA ASP A 664 -10.08 11.75 30.12
C ASP A 664 -8.70 12.17 29.58
N TYR A 665 -8.13 11.37 28.69
CA TYR A 665 -6.89 11.74 27.99
C TYR A 665 -7.08 13.03 27.20
N PHE A 666 -8.16 13.16 26.41
CA PHE A 666 -8.47 14.39 25.67
C PHE A 666 -8.59 15.60 26.60
N GLY A 667 -9.26 15.45 27.72
CA GLY A 667 -9.36 16.51 28.74
C GLY A 667 -8.01 17.00 29.22
N ARG A 668 -7.14 16.07 29.62
CA ARG A 668 -5.82 16.36 30.24
C ARG A 668 -4.76 16.79 29.20
N GLN A 669 -4.70 16.13 28.06
CA GLN A 669 -3.57 16.30 27.13
C GLN A 669 -3.87 17.28 25.99
N VAL A 670 -5.13 17.49 25.62
CA VAL A 670 -5.50 18.26 24.43
C VAL A 670 -6.39 19.46 24.77
N PHE A 671 -7.50 19.24 25.48
CA PHE A 671 -8.43 20.32 25.79
C PHE A 671 -7.88 21.29 26.84
N ASP A 672 -7.01 20.81 27.72
CA ASP A 672 -6.24 21.65 28.65
C ASP A 672 -4.95 22.20 27.97
N ALA A 673 -5.08 22.81 26.85
CA ALA A 673 -4.04 23.44 26.02
C ALA A 673 -2.58 23.02 26.37
N PRO A 674 -1.91 22.17 25.58
CA PRO A 674 -0.56 21.65 25.89
C PRO A 674 0.53 22.73 25.63
N LEU A 675 0.65 23.70 26.53
CA LEU A 675 1.59 24.82 26.39
C LEU A 675 3.04 24.35 26.30
N TRP A 676 3.37 23.19 26.90
CA TRP A 676 4.70 22.58 26.80
C TRP A 676 5.12 22.28 25.35
N LEU A 677 4.14 22.09 24.45
CA LEU A 677 4.42 21.82 23.03
C LEU A 677 4.77 23.10 22.26
N TYR A 678 4.50 24.27 22.82
CA TYR A 678 4.68 25.58 22.19
C TYR A 678 5.56 26.54 23.00
N PRO A 679 6.80 26.14 23.39
CA PRO A 679 7.69 27.02 24.15
C PRO A 679 8.11 28.22 23.30
N ALA A 680 8.18 29.40 23.91
CA ALA A 680 8.50 30.66 23.24
C ALA A 680 9.87 30.62 22.54
N GLU A 681 10.82 29.87 23.08
CA GLU A 681 12.14 29.70 22.48
C GLU A 681 12.09 29.06 21.09
N ILE A 682 11.18 28.10 20.88
CA ILE A 682 11.02 27.43 19.57
C ILE A 682 10.11 28.24 18.67
N THR A 683 8.97 28.70 19.19
CA THR A 683 7.97 29.39 18.36
C THR A 683 8.50 30.70 17.77
N SER A 684 9.35 31.44 18.50
CA SER A 684 10.02 32.64 17.98
C SER A 684 11.00 32.36 16.84
N LYS A 685 11.68 31.20 16.86
CA LYS A 685 12.65 30.81 15.82
C LYS A 685 11.99 30.17 14.60
N THR A 686 10.82 29.54 14.80
CA THR A 686 10.13 28.78 13.73
C THR A 686 8.98 29.56 13.10
N GLY A 687 8.57 30.70 13.68
CA GLY A 687 7.44 31.51 13.23
C GLY A 687 6.07 30.86 13.49
N VAL A 688 6.00 29.88 14.41
CA VAL A 688 4.75 29.18 14.75
C VAL A 688 3.93 30.05 15.71
N ASP A 689 2.70 30.37 15.33
CA ASP A 689 1.73 31.01 16.22
C ASP A 689 1.06 29.95 17.12
N ALA A 690 1.44 29.93 18.38
CA ALA A 690 0.97 28.96 19.36
C ALA A 690 -0.56 28.98 19.54
N ALA A 691 -1.18 30.16 19.60
CA ALA A 691 -2.63 30.29 19.78
C ALA A 691 -3.40 29.66 18.61
N THR A 692 -2.98 29.97 17.39
CA THR A 692 -3.59 29.42 16.16
C THR A 692 -3.41 27.89 16.08
N GLU A 693 -2.22 27.38 16.39
CA GLU A 693 -1.94 25.94 16.28
C GLU A 693 -2.65 25.13 17.37
N ILE A 694 -2.73 25.64 18.60
CA ILE A 694 -3.51 25.02 19.67
C ILE A 694 -5.00 24.99 19.28
N ALA A 695 -5.55 26.09 18.76
CA ALA A 695 -6.95 26.15 18.34
C ALA A 695 -7.25 25.13 17.20
N LYS A 696 -6.36 24.99 16.20
CA LYS A 696 -6.49 24.00 15.13
C LYS A 696 -6.47 22.56 15.68
N MET A 697 -5.52 22.27 16.55
CA MET A 697 -5.38 20.95 17.16
C MET A 697 -6.60 20.60 18.01
N GLN A 698 -7.06 21.51 18.88
CA GLN A 698 -8.27 21.32 19.69
C GLN A 698 -9.52 21.18 18.84
N ALA A 699 -9.65 21.91 17.72
CA ALA A 699 -10.74 21.75 16.78
C ALA A 699 -10.73 20.36 16.11
N SER A 700 -9.54 19.85 15.75
CA SER A 700 -9.38 18.49 15.20
C SER A 700 -9.78 17.43 16.21
N ALA A 701 -9.31 17.56 17.46
CA ALA A 701 -9.65 16.68 18.57
C ALA A 701 -11.15 16.70 18.88
N LEU A 702 -11.76 17.87 18.88
CA LEU A 702 -13.20 18.02 19.07
C LEU A 702 -14.00 17.39 17.91
N ASN A 703 -13.54 17.49 16.67
CA ASN A 703 -14.16 16.78 15.56
C ASN A 703 -14.14 15.26 15.74
N ALA A 704 -13.07 14.71 16.32
CA ALA A 704 -12.97 13.29 16.62
C ALA A 704 -13.87 12.85 17.78
N THR A 705 -14.18 13.75 18.74
CA THR A 705 -14.95 13.46 19.95
C THR A 705 -16.39 14.01 19.92
N LEU A 706 -16.72 14.93 19.01
CA LEU A 706 -18.04 15.52 18.88
C LEU A 706 -18.45 15.62 17.41
N SER A 707 -18.82 14.50 16.82
CA SER A 707 -19.36 14.42 15.45
C SER A 707 -20.64 13.60 15.43
N LEU A 708 -21.59 13.93 14.55
CA LEU A 708 -22.87 13.23 14.48
C LEU A 708 -22.70 11.74 14.18
N GLY A 709 -21.73 11.37 13.33
CA GLY A 709 -21.43 9.96 13.04
C GLY A 709 -21.03 9.19 14.30
N LEU A 710 -20.15 9.78 15.13
CA LEU A 710 -19.75 9.19 16.41
C LEU A 710 -20.93 9.10 17.39
N LEU A 711 -21.73 10.17 17.53
CA LEU A 711 -22.87 10.16 18.45
C LEU A 711 -23.91 9.12 18.04
N ASN A 712 -24.17 8.97 16.74
CA ASN A 712 -25.00 7.89 16.20
C ASN A 712 -24.43 6.50 16.54
N ALA A 713 -23.10 6.32 16.39
CA ALA A 713 -22.46 5.04 16.71
C ALA A 713 -22.58 4.71 18.22
N ILE A 714 -22.32 5.68 19.11
CA ILE A 714 -22.48 5.49 20.57
C ILE A 714 -23.94 5.17 20.90
N TYR A 715 -24.90 5.91 20.34
CA TYR A 715 -26.33 5.65 20.55
C TYR A 715 -26.72 4.24 20.12
N ASN A 716 -26.35 3.84 18.88
CA ASN A 716 -26.66 2.52 18.36
C ASN A 716 -26.01 1.40 19.19
N ASN A 717 -24.77 1.60 19.65
CA ASN A 717 -24.10 0.66 20.54
C ASN A 717 -24.85 0.50 21.86
N SER A 718 -25.42 1.59 22.43
CA SER A 718 -26.19 1.54 23.66
C SER A 718 -27.56 0.85 23.51
N GLN A 719 -28.09 0.80 22.29
CA GLN A 719 -29.31 0.00 21.99
C GLN A 719 -29.00 -1.49 21.87
N ALA A 720 -27.78 -1.81 21.39
CA ALA A 720 -27.36 -3.20 21.18
C ALA A 720 -26.85 -3.88 22.45
N SER A 721 -26.38 -3.14 23.47
CA SER A 721 -25.83 -3.70 24.70
C SER A 721 -26.09 -2.82 25.91
N PRO A 722 -26.60 -3.42 27.03
CA PRO A 722 -26.85 -2.69 28.28
C PRO A 722 -25.56 -2.21 28.97
N THR A 723 -24.38 -2.79 28.62
CA THR A 723 -23.08 -2.40 29.21
C THR A 723 -22.34 -1.35 28.34
N ALA A 724 -22.93 -0.94 27.22
CA ALA A 724 -22.36 0.08 26.38
C ALA A 724 -22.32 1.47 27.04
N TYR A 725 -21.41 2.30 26.62
CA TYR A 725 -21.36 3.70 27.04
C TYR A 725 -22.60 4.42 26.51
N ARG A 726 -23.45 4.93 27.43
CA ARG A 726 -24.67 5.60 27.04
C ARG A 726 -24.40 6.99 26.52
N LEU A 727 -25.16 7.43 25.50
CA LEU A 727 -24.92 8.70 24.83
C LEU A 727 -25.07 9.91 25.77
N GLU A 728 -26.06 9.91 26.65
CA GLU A 728 -26.23 10.96 27.63
C GLU A 728 -25.01 11.10 28.56
N ASN A 729 -24.49 9.98 29.07
CA ASN A 729 -23.32 9.99 29.94
C ASN A 729 -22.08 10.47 29.18
N TYR A 730 -21.93 10.04 27.90
CA TYR A 730 -20.84 10.50 27.05
C TYR A 730 -20.83 12.03 26.85
N LEU A 731 -22.00 12.60 26.54
CA LEU A 731 -22.15 14.04 26.35
C LEU A 731 -21.86 14.81 27.63
N ASP A 732 -22.29 14.27 28.80
CA ASP A 732 -22.02 14.86 30.11
C ASP A 732 -20.52 14.82 30.46
N ASP A 733 -19.88 13.69 30.21
CA ASP A 733 -18.44 13.53 30.44
C ASP A 733 -17.61 14.43 29.50
N LEU A 734 -17.99 14.53 28.22
CA LEU A 734 -17.36 15.45 27.27
C LEU A 734 -17.55 16.93 27.67
N PHE A 735 -18.77 17.28 28.10
CA PHE A 735 -19.08 18.61 28.62
C PHE A 735 -18.12 18.97 29.76
N ALA A 736 -17.98 18.08 30.75
CA ALA A 736 -17.08 18.32 31.88
C ALA A 736 -15.62 18.54 31.48
N LYS A 737 -15.15 17.99 30.33
CA LYS A 737 -13.78 18.20 29.85
C LYS A 737 -13.60 19.52 29.08
N VAL A 738 -14.62 20.02 28.44
CA VAL A 738 -14.57 21.24 27.63
C VAL A 738 -14.96 22.49 28.43
N TRP A 739 -15.96 22.37 29.31
CA TRP A 739 -16.52 23.49 30.05
C TRP A 739 -15.97 23.66 31.47
N THR A 740 -14.67 23.34 31.64
CA THR A 740 -13.95 23.62 32.89
C THR A 740 -13.79 25.13 33.09
N PRO A 741 -13.74 25.61 34.36
CA PRO A 741 -13.50 27.01 34.65
C PRO A 741 -12.25 27.57 33.98
N LEU A 742 -12.28 28.87 33.64
CA LEU A 742 -11.14 29.56 33.06
C LEU A 742 -10.16 29.95 34.16
N ASP A 743 -8.86 29.66 33.95
CA ASP A 743 -7.81 30.04 34.90
C ASP A 743 -7.44 31.52 34.67
N ALA A 744 -7.70 32.36 35.66
CA ALA A 744 -7.42 33.78 35.57
C ALA A 744 -5.94 34.15 35.38
N THR A 745 -5.00 33.24 35.65
CA THR A 745 -3.56 33.49 35.64
C THR A 745 -2.87 33.16 34.32
N GLN A 746 -3.50 32.37 33.42
CA GLN A 746 -2.89 31.87 32.19
C GLN A 746 -3.72 32.26 30.94
N GLU A 747 -3.49 33.47 30.45
CA GLU A 747 -4.32 34.02 29.34
C GLU A 747 -4.25 33.21 28.04
N LEU A 748 -3.12 32.65 27.64
CA LEU A 748 -3.01 31.79 26.47
C LEU A 748 -3.86 30.51 26.63
N LYS A 749 -3.88 29.93 27.81
CA LYS A 749 -4.75 28.81 28.16
C LYS A 749 -6.23 29.22 28.10
N ASN A 750 -6.59 30.35 28.67
CA ASN A 750 -7.94 30.89 28.67
C ASN A 750 -8.43 31.22 27.24
N SER A 751 -7.61 31.86 26.43
CA SER A 751 -7.98 32.19 25.04
C SER A 751 -8.17 30.92 24.20
N SER A 752 -7.32 29.91 24.37
CA SER A 752 -7.46 28.60 23.74
C SER A 752 -8.74 27.87 24.21
N ARG A 753 -9.06 27.93 25.48
CA ARG A 753 -10.31 27.36 26.04
C ARG A 753 -11.54 28.07 25.46
N ARG A 754 -11.54 29.39 25.38
CA ARG A 754 -12.62 30.15 24.76
C ARG A 754 -12.78 29.80 23.26
N ALA A 755 -11.68 29.56 22.55
CA ALA A 755 -11.70 29.09 21.15
C ALA A 755 -12.33 27.69 21.03
N LEU A 756 -11.93 26.75 21.90
CA LEU A 756 -12.49 25.41 21.97
C LEU A 756 -14.02 25.43 22.26
N GLN A 757 -14.46 26.26 23.21
CA GLN A 757 -15.87 26.42 23.57
C GLN A 757 -16.69 27.02 22.42
N ARG A 758 -16.18 28.01 21.69
CA ARG A 758 -16.82 28.51 20.47
C ARG A 758 -16.96 27.40 19.44
N LYS A 759 -15.91 26.60 19.24
CA LYS A 759 -15.93 25.47 18.28
C LYS A 759 -16.92 24.39 18.70
N TYR A 760 -17.09 24.18 20.00
CA TYR A 760 -18.11 23.26 20.54
C TYR A 760 -19.52 23.69 20.14
N VAL A 761 -19.88 24.96 20.36
CA VAL A 761 -21.17 25.54 19.97
C VAL A 761 -21.38 25.48 18.46
N GLU A 762 -20.35 25.82 17.67
CA GLU A 762 -20.39 25.69 16.20
C GLU A 762 -20.68 24.24 15.76
N ARG A 763 -20.08 23.24 16.43
CA ARG A 763 -20.33 21.82 16.12
C ARG A 763 -21.77 21.40 16.41
N LEU A 764 -22.32 21.84 17.56
CA LEU A 764 -23.72 21.57 17.87
C LEU A 764 -24.65 22.22 16.84
N ASN A 765 -24.36 23.46 16.42
CA ASN A 765 -25.12 24.11 15.35
C ASN A 765 -25.08 23.31 14.04
N ALA A 766 -23.91 22.88 13.59
CA ALA A 766 -23.76 22.11 12.35
C ALA A 766 -24.51 20.77 12.39
N MET A 767 -24.68 20.16 13.56
CA MET A 767 -25.47 18.94 13.72
C MET A 767 -26.99 19.23 13.72
N LEU A 768 -27.43 20.26 14.44
CA LEU A 768 -28.86 20.59 14.58
C LEU A 768 -29.43 21.32 13.37
N ASN A 769 -28.63 22.16 12.70
CA ASN A 769 -29.00 22.99 11.57
C ASN A 769 -28.05 22.76 10.36
N PRO A 770 -27.96 21.51 9.81
CA PRO A 770 -27.05 21.20 8.71
C PRO A 770 -27.50 21.89 7.41
N GLU A 771 -26.54 22.35 6.60
CA GLU A 771 -26.80 22.84 5.25
C GLU A 771 -27.16 21.66 4.31
N ASP A 772 -27.89 21.94 3.22
CA ASP A 772 -28.29 20.86 2.28
C ASP A 772 -27.10 20.18 1.60
N LYS A 773 -26.01 20.90 1.35
CA LYS A 773 -24.76 20.31 0.86
C LYS A 773 -24.15 19.27 1.82
N ASP A 774 -24.30 19.48 3.13
CA ASP A 774 -23.77 18.58 4.14
C ASP A 774 -24.58 17.28 4.21
N LYS A 775 -25.90 17.38 4.01
CA LYS A 775 -26.81 16.22 3.93
C LYS A 775 -26.61 15.42 2.64
N ALA A 776 -26.27 16.07 1.55
CA ALA A 776 -26.07 15.46 0.24
C ALA A 776 -24.64 14.90 0.05
N ALA A 777 -23.73 15.14 0.98
CA ALA A 777 -22.35 14.69 0.87
C ALA A 777 -22.26 13.15 0.84
N PRO A 778 -21.42 12.53 0.00
CA PRO A 778 -21.12 11.12 0.07
C PRO A 778 -20.65 10.76 1.49
N ASN A 779 -21.22 9.74 2.09
CA ASN A 779 -20.96 9.34 3.48
C ASN A 779 -21.45 10.32 4.56
N ALA A 780 -22.41 11.21 4.27
CA ALA A 780 -23.04 12.04 5.29
C ALA A 780 -23.66 11.16 6.39
N PRO A 781 -23.49 11.52 7.68
CA PRO A 781 -24.14 10.78 8.76
C PRO A 781 -25.67 10.96 8.69
N ALA A 782 -26.40 9.97 9.21
CA ALA A 782 -27.85 10.10 9.30
C ALA A 782 -28.25 11.23 10.27
N TYR A 783 -29.00 12.18 9.79
CA TYR A 783 -29.51 13.32 10.57
C TYR A 783 -30.89 13.09 11.19
N ASN A 784 -31.59 12.03 10.80
CA ASN A 784 -32.90 11.66 11.35
C ASN A 784 -32.76 10.48 12.28
N THR A 785 -32.12 10.69 13.44
CA THR A 785 -31.86 9.67 14.46
C THR A 785 -32.19 10.20 15.83
N ASP A 786 -32.46 9.30 16.78
CA ASP A 786 -32.72 9.66 18.16
C ASP A 786 -31.50 10.31 18.84
N ALA A 787 -30.30 10.09 18.37
CA ALA A 787 -29.12 10.80 18.86
C ALA A 787 -29.28 12.32 18.78
N MET A 788 -30.07 12.82 17.83
CA MET A 788 -30.34 14.26 17.67
C MET A 788 -31.19 14.79 18.85
N LEU A 789 -32.03 13.98 19.47
CA LEU A 789 -32.80 14.38 20.64
C LEU A 789 -31.87 14.66 21.83
N PHE A 790 -30.84 13.81 22.01
CA PHE A 790 -29.82 14.02 23.04
C PHE A 790 -28.95 15.25 22.76
N VAL A 791 -28.63 15.53 21.48
CA VAL A 791 -27.89 16.74 21.08
C VAL A 791 -28.72 17.99 21.40
N ALA A 792 -30.01 17.99 21.11
CA ALA A 792 -30.91 19.11 21.44
C ALA A 792 -31.04 19.31 22.96
N GLN A 793 -31.25 18.24 23.74
CA GLN A 793 -31.29 18.31 25.22
C GLN A 793 -29.95 18.82 25.78
N HIS A 794 -28.83 18.37 25.21
CA HIS A 794 -27.48 18.84 25.60
C HIS A 794 -27.29 20.32 25.35
N LEU A 795 -27.88 20.85 24.27
CA LEU A 795 -27.85 22.29 23.99
C LEU A 795 -28.64 23.09 25.04
N ASP A 796 -29.76 22.55 25.58
CA ASP A 796 -30.53 23.16 26.68
C ASP A 796 -29.73 23.23 27.97
N LYS A 797 -29.02 22.16 28.32
CA LYS A 797 -28.08 22.12 29.45
C LYS A 797 -26.95 23.17 29.28
N LEU A 798 -26.39 23.29 28.08
CA LEU A 798 -25.37 24.26 27.77
C LEU A 798 -25.87 25.71 27.88
N ASP A 799 -27.10 26.02 27.42
CA ASP A 799 -27.71 27.37 27.54
C ASP A 799 -27.80 27.79 29.00
N SER A 800 -28.33 26.89 29.86
CA SER A 800 -28.45 27.14 31.31
C SER A 800 -27.10 27.41 31.95
N TYR A 801 -26.05 26.62 31.58
CA TYR A 801 -24.69 26.84 32.07
C TYR A 801 -24.11 28.20 31.62
N LEU A 802 -24.26 28.56 30.34
CA LEU A 802 -23.75 29.79 29.79
C LEU A 802 -24.39 31.04 30.44
N GLN A 803 -25.68 31.00 30.74
CA GLN A 803 -26.38 32.09 31.43
C GLN A 803 -25.84 32.27 32.82
N ALA A 804 -25.63 31.20 33.59
CA ALA A 804 -25.06 31.26 34.93
C ALA A 804 -23.61 31.78 34.91
N GLN A 805 -22.79 31.32 33.96
CA GLN A 805 -21.39 31.77 33.84
C GLN A 805 -21.27 33.22 33.38
N ALA A 806 -22.15 33.70 32.50
CA ALA A 806 -22.19 35.09 32.08
C ALA A 806 -22.45 36.09 33.21
N GLN A 807 -23.24 35.65 34.23
CA GLN A 807 -23.48 36.42 35.43
C GLN A 807 -22.35 36.38 36.47
N ALA A 808 -21.67 35.23 36.56
CA ALA A 808 -20.58 35.02 37.52
C ALA A 808 -19.24 35.53 37.08
N ALA A 809 -18.93 35.50 35.78
CA ALA A 809 -17.63 35.89 35.23
C ALA A 809 -17.48 37.40 35.10
N THR A 810 -16.22 37.86 34.90
CA THR A 810 -15.87 39.27 34.68
C THR A 810 -15.03 39.43 33.40
N GLY A 811 -14.95 40.65 32.88
CA GLY A 811 -14.09 41.03 31.77
C GLY A 811 -14.40 40.25 30.50
N ILE A 812 -13.36 39.82 29.78
CA ILE A 812 -13.48 39.10 28.51
C ILE A 812 -14.23 37.76 28.63
N ASN A 813 -14.16 37.12 29.81
CA ASN A 813 -14.83 35.85 30.05
C ASN A 813 -16.36 36.06 30.17
N ALA A 814 -16.82 37.14 30.81
CA ALA A 814 -18.24 37.48 30.84
C ALA A 814 -18.78 37.77 29.45
N LEU A 815 -18.03 38.54 28.62
CA LEU A 815 -18.38 38.80 27.22
C LEU A 815 -18.47 37.52 26.42
N HIS A 816 -17.51 36.60 26.59
CA HIS A 816 -17.49 35.31 25.92
C HIS A 816 -18.72 34.45 26.22
N TYR A 817 -19.03 34.27 27.52
CA TYR A 817 -20.22 33.47 27.91
C TYR A 817 -21.54 34.13 27.46
N ALA A 818 -21.65 35.46 27.55
CA ALA A 818 -22.83 36.18 27.06
C ALA A 818 -23.01 36.05 25.54
N ASP A 819 -21.93 36.07 24.79
CA ASP A 819 -21.96 35.88 23.35
C ASP A 819 -22.40 34.48 22.95
N LEU A 820 -21.80 33.44 23.59
CA LEU A 820 -22.17 32.05 23.35
C LEU A 820 -23.63 31.78 23.75
N SER A 821 -24.15 32.35 24.84
CA SER A 821 -25.56 32.22 25.20
C SER A 821 -26.47 32.79 24.12
N ARG A 822 -26.11 33.93 23.49
CA ARG A 822 -26.87 34.48 22.36
C ARG A 822 -26.85 33.54 21.15
N GLN A 823 -25.68 33.00 20.82
CA GLN A 823 -25.53 32.02 19.73
C GLN A 823 -26.37 30.76 19.97
N VAL A 824 -26.35 30.19 21.17
CA VAL A 824 -27.15 29.03 21.53
C VAL A 824 -28.63 29.29 21.35
N LYS A 825 -29.15 30.46 21.79
CA LYS A 825 -30.55 30.85 21.57
C LYS A 825 -30.93 30.96 20.10
N GLN A 826 -30.00 31.49 19.25
CA GLN A 826 -30.22 31.54 17.80
C GLN A 826 -30.27 30.11 17.21
N ILE A 827 -29.37 29.22 17.61
CA ILE A 827 -29.34 27.82 17.18
C ILE A 827 -30.66 27.11 17.49
N LYS A 828 -31.18 27.29 18.71
CA LYS A 828 -32.46 26.70 19.14
C LYS A 828 -33.61 27.22 18.28
N THR A 829 -33.68 28.54 18.06
CA THR A 829 -34.73 29.15 17.23
C THR A 829 -34.69 28.67 15.77
N LEU A 830 -33.49 28.51 15.20
CA LEU A 830 -33.33 27.97 13.84
C LEU A 830 -33.78 26.49 13.78
N HIS A 831 -33.40 25.69 14.78
CA HIS A 831 -33.78 24.29 14.85
C HIS A 831 -35.28 24.09 14.92
N GLU A 832 -35.98 24.86 15.78
CA GLU A 832 -37.46 24.85 15.93
C GLU A 832 -38.14 25.24 14.61
N ARG A 833 -37.69 26.31 13.96
CA ARG A 833 -38.22 26.74 12.65
C ARG A 833 -38.07 25.66 11.58
N GLY A 834 -36.90 25.02 11.52
CA GLY A 834 -36.64 23.92 10.59
C GLY A 834 -37.49 22.69 10.83
N ARG A 835 -37.91 22.42 12.09
CA ARG A 835 -38.86 21.34 12.43
C ARG A 835 -40.29 21.69 12.03
N ASN A 836 -40.71 22.94 12.22
CA ASN A 836 -42.06 23.40 11.88
C ASN A 836 -42.28 23.60 10.38
N ALA A 837 -41.21 23.72 9.58
CA ALA A 837 -41.27 23.82 8.13
C ALA A 837 -41.30 22.47 7.39
N ARG A 838 -41.16 21.36 8.12
CA ARG A 838 -41.28 20.00 7.61
C ARG A 838 -42.62 19.39 8.02
#